data_3fb04833e135d98d8e82df91f83ee32b
#
_entry.id   3fb04833e135d98d8e82df91f83ee32b
#
_cell.length_a   1.000
_cell.length_b   1.000
_cell.length_c   1.000
_cell.angle_alpha   90.00
_cell.angle_beta   90.00
_cell.angle_gamma   90.00
#
_symmetry.space_group_name_H-M   'P 1'
#
loop_
_entity.id
_entity.type
_entity.pdbx_description
1 polymer ?
#
loop_
_entity_poly.entity_id
_entity_poly.type
_entity_poly.pdbx_seq_one_letter_code
_entity_poly.pdbx_strand_id
1 'polypeptide(L)'
;MVPRFCEVALAVPLRTTFTYAVPDSLAEVVVAGSRVVVPFRNRALVGVALGLTDRQPEVEQIKEIVEVLDPIPALPPRLIELGCWVASYYLAPPGEVFRAMLPPVVELRHERELRLTVSGREYLEELAALANRSEAEVAEHALLQLSEVEGKPIRSDRLGKLPGGPAAAARLLRRGQLEARGVTRHRRTRTQKIVAWNIEAPMEVQSMAKSQAKPQTAREAEERIRHVLTDERGPLPMRLLLGEAGVTPATVERLAKLGKLRVWEEPLAVEEDLFEAGFTLPTNVLNEEQKRALAEIQAWVDAGAFTVGLLYGVTGSGKTEVYLRAVEMALARGRTALILVPEIALTLWVGRLCRAWFGARLNDGVAVLHSALPDVERAREWWRVRRGEARVVVGTRSAVFAPLENLGLVIVDEEQESSYKQEETPRYHGRDTAIVRAKLESAVAVLGSATPSLESFHHAREGKYRLLQLETRVENRPLARVEVVDLREEFRRTHRFGSASEALRAAMSERLESGTQSLVLINRRGYSWFVLCRGCGAAVQCENCSISLTYHKRRERLVCHYCGYSRRVPKTCPKCESEHVYFFGEGAEQLEERLREEFPGARIARLDRDTARTKREYQRVLGAFAAGKLDILVGTQMVAKGHDFQRVTLVGVVAADTSLALPDFRAAERTFQLLTQVAGRAGRGELPGVVLVETYYPEHYAIQLAARQDYRAFFEKELHFRRLMHYPPFTALANVIVRDRKVENAVRWSRQLAGFFAPQESHGIKVLGPAAAPLARLRREYRFQFLLKAPRRAQLTRALAAGLDFCARKQIPESAVIVDVDPVSLF
;
A
#
# COMPACT_ATOMS: atom_id res chain seq x y z
N MET A 1 -22.11 28.47 25.98
CA MET A 1 -22.97 28.50 24.76
C MET A 1 -22.73 27.20 24.02
N VAL A 2 -23.78 26.49 23.62
CA VAL A 2 -23.66 25.25 22.83
C VAL A 2 -23.31 25.68 21.41
N PRO A 3 -22.22 25.13 20.79
CA PRO A 3 -21.80 25.52 19.45
C PRO A 3 -22.88 25.18 18.43
N ARG A 4 -23.23 26.16 17.57
CA ARG A 4 -24.33 26.03 16.62
C ARG A 4 -23.96 25.42 15.29
N PHE A 5 -22.68 25.42 14.95
CA PHE A 5 -22.20 24.97 13.65
C PHE A 5 -21.00 24.03 13.79
N CYS A 6 -20.88 23.14 12.81
CA CYS A 6 -19.76 22.17 12.72
C CYS A 6 -19.15 22.23 11.31
N GLU A 7 -17.82 22.31 11.26
CA GLU A 7 -17.06 22.16 10.03
C GLU A 7 -16.83 20.68 9.74
N VAL A 8 -17.21 20.22 8.55
CA VAL A 8 -17.19 18.80 8.16
C VAL A 8 -16.37 18.59 6.88
N ALA A 9 -15.46 17.63 6.94
CA ALA A 9 -14.71 17.14 5.77
C ALA A 9 -15.49 16.00 5.11
N LEU A 10 -15.94 16.20 3.87
CA LEU A 10 -16.67 15.20 3.08
C LEU A 10 -15.76 14.53 2.06
N ALA A 11 -15.92 13.23 1.85
CA ALA A 11 -15.18 12.43 0.89
C ALA A 11 -15.56 12.77 -0.58
N VAL A 12 -15.31 14.02 -0.96
CA VAL A 12 -15.49 14.57 -2.30
C VAL A 12 -14.17 15.17 -2.79
N PRO A 13 -13.91 15.21 -4.10
CA PRO A 13 -12.67 15.74 -4.66
C PRO A 13 -12.66 17.28 -4.68
N LEU A 14 -13.07 17.93 -3.60
CA LEU A 14 -13.10 19.37 -3.43
C LEU A 14 -12.16 19.77 -2.29
N ARG A 15 -11.45 20.88 -2.47
CA ARG A 15 -10.44 21.38 -1.51
C ARG A 15 -11.02 22.24 -0.40
N THR A 16 -12.32 22.19 -0.21
CA THR A 16 -13.05 22.92 0.81
C THR A 16 -13.66 21.96 1.82
N THR A 17 -13.87 22.44 3.02
CA THR A 17 -14.72 21.85 4.04
C THR A 17 -16.12 22.46 3.95
N PHE A 18 -17.09 21.87 4.63
CA PHE A 18 -18.48 22.29 4.57
C PHE A 18 -19.01 22.55 5.98
N THR A 19 -19.75 23.62 6.17
CA THR A 19 -20.34 23.97 7.46
C THR A 19 -21.79 23.49 7.53
N TYR A 20 -22.13 22.80 8.62
CA TYR A 20 -23.50 22.32 8.91
C TYR A 20 -23.95 22.83 10.26
N ALA A 21 -25.29 23.06 10.43
CA ALA A 21 -25.87 23.35 11.72
C ALA A 21 -25.90 22.08 12.58
N VAL A 22 -25.70 22.24 13.87
CA VAL A 22 -25.80 21.18 14.87
C VAL A 22 -27.16 21.25 15.52
N PRO A 23 -28.06 20.24 15.31
CA PRO A 23 -29.37 20.22 16.02
C PRO A 23 -29.17 20.14 17.54
N ASP A 24 -30.07 20.71 18.30
CA ASP A 24 -30.03 20.69 19.78
C ASP A 24 -29.97 19.26 20.34
N SER A 25 -30.63 18.29 19.67
CA SER A 25 -30.61 16.88 20.03
C SER A 25 -29.24 16.18 19.85
N LEU A 26 -28.34 16.78 19.06
CA LEU A 26 -27.00 16.25 18.78
C LEU A 26 -25.88 17.12 19.37
N ALA A 27 -26.22 18.21 20.04
CA ALA A 27 -25.30 19.22 20.52
C ALA A 27 -24.22 18.68 21.50
N GLU A 28 -24.58 17.70 22.33
CA GLU A 28 -23.68 17.08 23.31
C GLU A 28 -22.85 15.93 22.68
N VAL A 29 -23.28 15.40 21.53
CA VAL A 29 -22.69 14.20 20.91
C VAL A 29 -21.75 14.54 19.77
N VAL A 30 -22.00 15.65 19.05
CA VAL A 30 -21.12 16.12 17.96
C VAL A 30 -19.90 16.75 18.56
N VAL A 31 -18.76 16.09 18.42
CA VAL A 31 -17.45 16.60 18.82
C VAL A 31 -16.44 16.42 17.67
N ALA A 32 -15.32 17.15 17.72
CA ALA A 32 -14.26 17.00 16.72
C ALA A 32 -13.77 15.55 16.66
N GLY A 33 -13.66 15.00 15.45
CA GLY A 33 -13.30 13.59 15.20
C GLY A 33 -14.49 12.64 15.08
N SER A 34 -15.72 13.10 15.38
CA SER A 34 -16.94 12.30 15.17
C SER A 34 -17.20 12.10 13.68
N ARG A 35 -17.69 10.90 13.32
CA ARG A 35 -18.25 10.65 11.99
C ARG A 35 -19.71 11.07 11.99
N VAL A 36 -20.06 11.94 11.05
CA VAL A 36 -21.40 12.52 10.94
C VAL A 36 -22.01 12.23 9.57
N VAL A 37 -23.32 11.99 9.57
CA VAL A 37 -24.09 11.88 8.33
C VAL A 37 -24.67 13.25 8.01
N VAL A 38 -24.41 13.75 6.81
CA VAL A 38 -24.86 15.07 6.39
C VAL A 38 -25.47 15.03 4.99
N PRO A 39 -26.46 15.89 4.69
CA PRO A 39 -27.04 16.00 3.36
C PRO A 39 -26.12 16.80 2.43
N PHE A 40 -25.69 16.17 1.34
CA PHE A 40 -24.88 16.81 0.29
C PHE A 40 -25.54 16.66 -1.08
N ARG A 41 -25.95 17.78 -1.70
CA ARG A 41 -26.84 17.78 -2.88
C ARG A 41 -28.08 16.91 -2.62
N ASN A 42 -28.31 15.87 -3.41
CA ASN A 42 -29.44 14.94 -3.31
C ASN A 42 -29.09 13.61 -2.62
N ARG A 43 -27.97 13.57 -1.85
CA ARG A 43 -27.49 12.36 -1.17
C ARG A 43 -27.12 12.68 0.26
N ALA A 44 -27.16 11.68 1.13
CA ALA A 44 -26.52 11.72 2.45
C ALA A 44 -25.09 11.17 2.29
N LEU A 45 -24.10 11.87 2.85
CA LEU A 45 -22.71 11.47 2.87
C LEU A 45 -22.20 11.38 4.30
N VAL A 46 -21.25 10.50 4.53
CA VAL A 46 -20.49 10.43 5.78
C VAL A 46 -19.31 11.38 5.69
N GLY A 47 -19.17 12.24 6.69
CA GLY A 47 -18.04 13.14 6.86
C GLY A 47 -17.40 13.01 8.23
N VAL A 48 -16.30 13.70 8.43
CA VAL A 48 -15.62 13.85 9.72
C VAL A 48 -15.79 15.27 10.22
N ALA A 49 -16.30 15.43 11.43
CA ALA A 49 -16.37 16.71 12.13
C ALA A 49 -14.96 17.18 12.48
N LEU A 50 -14.54 18.34 11.98
CA LEU A 50 -13.20 18.88 12.20
C LEU A 50 -13.14 19.82 13.40
N GLY A 51 -14.23 20.56 13.63
CA GLY A 51 -14.32 21.51 14.71
C GLY A 51 -15.72 22.08 14.82
N LEU A 52 -16.02 22.63 15.99
CA LEU A 52 -17.28 23.32 16.30
C LEU A 52 -17.03 24.83 16.31
N THR A 53 -18.00 25.61 15.86
CA THR A 53 -17.92 27.07 15.82
C THR A 53 -19.29 27.72 16.07
N ASP A 54 -19.29 28.90 16.69
CA ASP A 54 -20.48 29.75 16.80
C ASP A 54 -20.60 30.75 15.66
N ARG A 55 -19.57 30.83 14.78
CA ARG A 55 -19.58 31.75 13.65
C ARG A 55 -20.54 31.25 12.57
N GLN A 56 -21.55 32.00 12.31
CA GLN A 56 -22.52 31.74 11.25
C GLN A 56 -21.83 31.90 9.88
N PRO A 57 -21.91 30.90 8.99
CA PRO A 57 -21.39 31.02 7.63
C PRO A 57 -22.25 31.98 6.79
N GLU A 58 -21.63 32.66 5.83
CA GLU A 58 -22.30 33.58 4.90
C GLU A 58 -23.04 32.80 3.78
N VAL A 59 -24.03 31.98 4.14
CA VAL A 59 -24.88 31.23 3.20
C VAL A 59 -26.35 31.34 3.61
N GLU A 60 -27.24 31.44 2.62
CA GLU A 60 -28.69 31.64 2.84
C GLU A 60 -29.39 30.46 3.53
N GLN A 61 -28.93 29.21 3.26
CA GLN A 61 -29.49 28.01 3.88
C GLN A 61 -28.39 27.08 4.37
N ILE A 62 -28.33 26.86 5.66
CA ILE A 62 -27.42 25.92 6.29
C ILE A 62 -28.21 24.64 6.56
N LYS A 63 -27.68 23.48 6.04
CA LYS A 63 -28.25 22.16 6.29
C LYS A 63 -27.78 21.64 7.66
N GLU A 64 -28.58 20.80 8.27
CA GLU A 64 -28.29 20.21 9.59
C GLU A 64 -27.58 18.88 9.48
N ILE A 65 -26.80 18.52 10.50
CA ILE A 65 -26.29 17.16 10.71
C ILE A 65 -27.45 16.23 10.98
N VAL A 66 -27.51 15.10 10.28
CA VAL A 66 -28.61 14.13 10.40
C VAL A 66 -28.36 13.14 11.54
N GLU A 67 -27.12 12.68 11.71
CA GLU A 67 -26.79 11.60 12.64
C GLU A 67 -25.28 11.61 12.99
N VAL A 68 -24.94 11.16 14.21
CA VAL A 68 -23.59 10.81 14.64
C VAL A 68 -23.47 9.29 14.68
N LEU A 69 -22.45 8.74 14.04
CA LEU A 69 -22.36 7.31 13.80
C LEU A 69 -21.73 6.51 14.95
N ASP A 70 -20.88 7.14 15.72
CA ASP A 70 -20.07 6.44 16.72
C ASP A 70 -20.35 6.98 18.13
N PRO A 71 -20.35 6.09 19.16
CA PRO A 71 -20.50 6.51 20.55
C PRO A 71 -19.28 7.27 21.10
N ILE A 72 -18.13 7.11 20.47
CA ILE A 72 -16.88 7.83 20.75
C ILE A 72 -16.32 8.41 19.45
N PRO A 73 -15.67 9.58 19.46
CA PRO A 73 -15.07 10.16 18.26
C PRO A 73 -14.11 9.18 17.61
N ALA A 74 -14.27 8.96 16.30
CA ALA A 74 -13.41 8.03 15.56
C ALA A 74 -11.95 8.48 15.57
N LEU A 75 -11.69 9.76 15.35
CA LEU A 75 -10.34 10.32 15.31
C LEU A 75 -10.01 11.13 16.56
N PRO A 76 -8.90 10.83 17.27
CA PRO A 76 -8.38 11.68 18.33
C PRO A 76 -7.97 13.09 17.80
N PRO A 77 -7.94 14.13 18.65
CA PRO A 77 -7.64 15.49 18.22
C PRO A 77 -6.30 15.64 17.45
N ARG A 78 -5.25 14.94 17.89
CA ARG A 78 -3.93 14.97 17.21
C ARG A 78 -3.97 14.39 15.79
N LEU A 79 -4.85 13.40 15.53
CA LEU A 79 -5.05 12.89 14.18
C LEU A 79 -5.84 13.85 13.29
N ILE A 80 -6.73 14.68 13.86
CA ILE A 80 -7.40 15.74 13.10
C ILE A 80 -6.35 16.78 12.67
N GLU A 81 -5.50 17.24 13.59
CA GLU A 81 -4.40 18.15 13.30
C GLU A 81 -3.47 17.58 12.20
N LEU A 82 -3.14 16.29 12.30
CA LEU A 82 -2.35 15.58 11.29
C LEU A 82 -3.04 15.54 9.93
N GLY A 83 -4.35 15.26 9.89
CA GLY A 83 -5.16 15.23 8.68
C GLY A 83 -5.20 16.60 7.99
N CYS A 84 -5.40 17.68 8.76
CA CYS A 84 -5.34 19.05 8.25
C CYS A 84 -3.94 19.39 7.71
N TRP A 85 -2.86 18.96 8.40
CA TRP A 85 -1.50 19.15 7.91
C TRP A 85 -1.26 18.39 6.59
N VAL A 86 -1.69 17.12 6.48
CA VAL A 86 -1.58 16.34 5.24
C VAL A 86 -2.32 17.02 4.09
N ALA A 87 -3.55 17.50 4.32
CA ALA A 87 -4.33 18.21 3.31
C ALA A 87 -3.63 19.47 2.82
N SER A 88 -3.08 20.27 3.74
CA SER A 88 -2.37 21.52 3.40
C SER A 88 -1.02 21.26 2.74
N TYR A 89 -0.20 20.36 3.30
CA TYR A 89 1.16 20.11 2.81
C TYR A 89 1.18 19.47 1.41
N TYR A 90 0.33 18.47 1.19
CA TYR A 90 0.25 17.74 -0.09
C TYR A 90 -0.79 18.33 -1.05
N LEU A 91 -1.45 19.45 -0.68
CA LEU A 91 -2.50 20.09 -1.47
C LEU A 91 -3.60 19.10 -1.87
N ALA A 92 -3.99 18.23 -0.95
CA ALA A 92 -5.02 17.23 -1.15
C ALA A 92 -6.38 17.70 -0.63
N PRO A 93 -7.50 17.25 -1.25
CA PRO A 93 -8.83 17.51 -0.71
C PRO A 93 -8.96 16.98 0.72
N PRO A 94 -9.40 17.80 1.71
CA PRO A 94 -9.50 17.37 3.10
C PRO A 94 -10.34 16.11 3.28
N GLY A 95 -11.47 16.00 2.61
CA GLY A 95 -12.33 14.82 2.70
C GLY A 95 -11.70 13.54 2.20
N GLU A 96 -10.85 13.60 1.17
CA GLU A 96 -10.07 12.45 0.70
C GLU A 96 -9.00 12.04 1.72
N VAL A 97 -8.40 13.01 2.41
CA VAL A 97 -7.42 12.75 3.48
C VAL A 97 -8.10 12.04 4.64
N PHE A 98 -9.19 12.60 5.18
CA PHE A 98 -9.89 12.01 6.31
C PHE A 98 -10.52 10.66 5.97
N ARG A 99 -10.98 10.45 4.73
CA ARG A 99 -11.40 9.14 4.25
C ARG A 99 -10.26 8.11 4.31
N ALA A 100 -9.04 8.50 3.90
CA ALA A 100 -7.88 7.61 3.95
C ALA A 100 -7.41 7.27 5.38
N MET A 101 -7.78 8.07 6.38
CA MET A 101 -7.47 7.85 7.79
C MET A 101 -8.44 6.86 8.46
N LEU A 102 -9.60 6.62 7.88
CA LEU A 102 -10.63 5.74 8.40
C LEU A 102 -10.58 4.36 7.72
N PRO A 103 -11.01 3.29 8.39
CA PRO A 103 -11.08 1.99 7.76
C PRO A 103 -12.21 1.93 6.72
N PRO A 104 -12.06 1.21 5.59
CA PRO A 104 -13.02 1.22 4.48
C PRO A 104 -14.42 0.69 4.81
N VAL A 105 -14.53 -0.22 5.79
CA VAL A 105 -15.82 -0.81 6.22
C VAL A 105 -16.76 0.23 6.80
N VAL A 106 -16.25 1.40 7.01
CA VAL A 106 -16.93 2.53 7.61
C VAL A 106 -17.73 3.34 6.57
N GLU A 107 -17.73 2.98 5.30
CA GLU A 107 -18.75 3.41 4.35
C GLU A 107 -20.09 2.76 4.69
N LEU A 108 -20.74 3.29 5.71
CA LEU A 108 -22.11 2.96 6.04
C LEU A 108 -22.98 3.40 4.85
N ARG A 109 -23.64 2.45 4.21
CA ARG A 109 -24.66 2.79 3.22
C ARG A 109 -25.90 3.25 3.98
N HIS A 110 -26.21 4.51 3.84
CA HIS A 110 -27.47 5.05 4.30
C HIS A 110 -28.54 4.59 3.32
N GLU A 111 -29.26 3.52 3.68
CA GLU A 111 -30.40 3.04 2.91
C GLU A 111 -31.65 3.74 3.46
N ARG A 112 -32.46 4.31 2.58
CA ARG A 112 -33.78 4.79 2.96
C ARG A 112 -34.72 3.58 3.01
N GLU A 113 -35.23 3.30 4.19
CA GLU A 113 -36.31 2.35 4.39
C GLU A 113 -37.63 3.12 4.41
N LEU A 114 -38.58 2.66 3.61
CA LEU A 114 -39.95 3.21 3.60
C LEU A 114 -40.80 2.37 4.52
N ARG A 115 -41.50 3.04 5.44
CA ARG A 115 -42.46 2.41 6.37
C ARG A 115 -43.86 2.95 6.12
N LEU A 116 -44.85 2.08 6.27
CA LEU A 116 -46.25 2.40 6.20
C LEU A 116 -46.68 3.23 7.43
N THR A 117 -47.31 4.35 7.19
CA THR A 117 -47.92 5.17 8.26
C THR A 117 -49.36 4.70 8.53
N VAL A 118 -50.01 5.27 9.58
CA VAL A 118 -51.42 4.99 9.88
C VAL A 118 -52.30 5.46 8.69
N SER A 119 -52.09 6.65 8.19
CA SER A 119 -52.75 7.18 6.99
C SER A 119 -52.48 6.37 5.72
N GLY A 120 -51.31 5.72 5.64
CA GLY A 120 -50.98 4.82 4.56
C GLY A 120 -51.76 3.49 4.58
N ARG A 121 -52.09 2.98 5.77
CA ARG A 121 -52.97 1.79 5.93
C ARG A 121 -54.41 2.11 5.52
N GLU A 122 -54.93 3.22 5.97
CA GLU A 122 -56.26 3.68 5.59
C GLU A 122 -56.41 3.84 4.09
N TYR A 123 -55.41 4.45 3.45
CA TYR A 123 -55.37 4.60 1.99
C TYR A 123 -55.20 3.25 1.24
N LEU A 124 -54.50 2.27 1.82
CA LEU A 124 -54.42 0.93 1.24
C LEU A 124 -55.80 0.23 1.22
N GLU A 125 -56.60 0.40 2.32
CA GLU A 125 -57.97 -0.12 2.40
C GLU A 125 -58.89 0.57 1.39
N GLU A 126 -58.74 1.90 1.22
CA GLU A 126 -59.52 2.65 0.20
C GLU A 126 -59.15 2.16 -1.19
N LEU A 127 -57.87 2.00 -1.53
CA LEU A 127 -57.43 1.48 -2.82
C LEU A 127 -57.91 0.03 -3.04
N ALA A 128 -58.01 -0.80 -2.00
CA ALA A 128 -58.51 -2.17 -2.09
C ALA A 128 -59.99 -2.23 -2.46
N ALA A 129 -60.78 -1.26 -2.02
CA ALA A 129 -62.22 -1.14 -2.30
C ALA A 129 -62.56 -0.62 -3.68
N LEU A 130 -61.63 -0.02 -4.44
CA LEU A 130 -61.85 0.51 -5.78
C LEU A 130 -62.01 -0.63 -6.82
N ALA A 131 -63.14 -0.61 -7.56
CA ALA A 131 -63.43 -1.56 -8.65
C ALA A 131 -62.54 -1.39 -9.89
N ASN A 132 -62.15 -0.14 -10.23
CA ASN A 132 -61.24 0.24 -11.29
C ASN A 132 -60.13 1.15 -10.79
N ARG A 133 -58.88 0.78 -10.98
CA ARG A 133 -57.68 1.54 -10.55
C ARG A 133 -56.91 2.06 -11.77
N SER A 134 -56.46 3.30 -11.72
CA SER A 134 -55.52 3.86 -12.68
C SER A 134 -54.16 3.18 -12.56
N GLU A 135 -53.30 3.24 -13.58
CA GLU A 135 -51.95 2.69 -13.53
C GLU A 135 -51.13 3.23 -12.31
N ALA A 136 -51.35 4.50 -11.97
CA ALA A 136 -50.73 5.16 -10.84
C ALA A 136 -51.18 4.55 -9.51
N GLU A 137 -52.45 4.28 -9.32
CA GLU A 137 -53.06 3.67 -8.15
C GLU A 137 -52.70 2.17 -8.00
N VAL A 138 -52.58 1.47 -9.14
CA VAL A 138 -52.06 0.09 -9.16
C VAL A 138 -50.62 0.01 -8.59
N ALA A 139 -49.74 0.92 -9.02
CA ALA A 139 -48.37 0.99 -8.52
C ALA A 139 -48.31 1.38 -7.03
N GLU A 140 -49.17 2.31 -6.57
CA GLU A 140 -49.28 2.74 -5.18
C GLU A 140 -49.80 1.59 -4.31
N HIS A 141 -50.88 0.89 -4.74
CA HIS A 141 -51.42 -0.28 -4.05
C HIS A 141 -50.40 -1.39 -3.89
N ALA A 142 -49.67 -1.75 -4.99
CA ALA A 142 -48.65 -2.76 -4.95
C ALA A 142 -47.51 -2.43 -3.96
N LEU A 143 -47.12 -1.16 -3.88
CA LEU A 143 -46.07 -0.69 -2.98
C LEU A 143 -46.53 -0.72 -1.51
N LEU A 144 -47.75 -0.28 -1.22
CA LEU A 144 -48.31 -0.27 0.14
C LEU A 144 -48.56 -1.71 0.62
N GLN A 145 -49.09 -2.59 -0.24
CA GLN A 145 -49.31 -4.00 0.06
C GLN A 145 -48.02 -4.73 0.41
N LEU A 146 -46.94 -4.45 -0.30
CA LEU A 146 -45.62 -5.04 -0.01
C LEU A 146 -45.09 -4.59 1.36
N SER A 147 -45.37 -3.33 1.76
CA SER A 147 -45.01 -2.79 3.09
C SER A 147 -45.79 -3.42 4.23
N GLU A 148 -47.04 -3.83 3.99
CA GLU A 148 -47.90 -4.43 4.99
C GLU A 148 -47.68 -5.92 5.20
N VAL A 149 -47.65 -6.69 4.08
CA VAL A 149 -47.52 -8.18 4.08
C VAL A 149 -46.21 -8.65 4.66
N GLU A 150 -45.10 -7.96 4.38
CA GLU A 150 -43.80 -8.36 4.95
C GLU A 150 -43.57 -7.82 6.36
N GLY A 151 -44.38 -6.86 6.88
CA GLY A 151 -44.15 -6.21 8.17
C GLY A 151 -42.75 -5.57 8.30
N LYS A 152 -42.02 -5.54 7.19
CA LYS A 152 -40.62 -5.08 7.05
C LYS A 152 -40.57 -3.83 6.18
N PRO A 153 -39.68 -2.90 6.51
CA PRO A 153 -39.52 -1.69 5.70
C PRO A 153 -39.04 -2.01 4.28
N ILE A 154 -39.60 -1.32 3.28
CA ILE A 154 -39.21 -1.47 1.87
C ILE A 154 -37.90 -0.75 1.63
N ARG A 155 -36.94 -1.41 1.00
CA ARG A 155 -35.66 -0.83 0.64
C ARG A 155 -35.73 -0.08 -0.71
N SER A 156 -34.92 0.96 -0.84
CA SER A 156 -34.82 1.75 -2.07
C SER A 156 -34.36 0.92 -3.30
N ASP A 157 -33.58 -0.15 -3.11
CA ASP A 157 -33.14 -1.04 -4.18
C ASP A 157 -34.25 -1.94 -4.75
N ARG A 158 -35.31 -2.21 -3.95
CA ARG A 158 -36.50 -2.94 -4.38
C ARG A 158 -37.49 -2.07 -5.17
N LEU A 159 -37.48 -0.75 -4.97
CA LEU A 159 -38.38 0.18 -5.67
C LEU A 159 -38.18 0.13 -7.19
N GLY A 160 -36.95 -0.01 -7.67
CA GLY A 160 -36.63 -0.10 -9.10
C GLY A 160 -37.13 -1.39 -9.78
N LYS A 161 -37.53 -2.40 -8.99
CA LYS A 161 -38.06 -3.68 -9.48
C LYS A 161 -39.59 -3.68 -9.64
N LEU A 162 -40.27 -2.68 -9.10
CA LEU A 162 -41.73 -2.54 -9.19
C LEU A 162 -42.07 -1.58 -10.34
N PRO A 163 -42.96 -1.97 -11.27
CA PRO A 163 -43.41 -1.07 -12.31
C PRO A 163 -44.00 0.22 -11.71
N GLY A 164 -43.44 1.39 -12.08
CA GLY A 164 -43.87 2.68 -11.52
C GLY A 164 -43.47 2.92 -10.05
N GLY A 165 -42.72 2.02 -9.39
CA GLY A 165 -42.37 2.04 -7.98
C GLY A 165 -41.72 3.32 -7.47
N PRO A 166 -40.69 3.87 -8.14
CA PRO A 166 -40.06 5.14 -7.70
C PRO A 166 -41.03 6.34 -7.74
N ALA A 167 -41.90 6.43 -8.73
CA ALA A 167 -42.91 7.49 -8.86
C ALA A 167 -44.03 7.36 -7.81
N ALA A 168 -44.52 6.13 -7.57
CA ALA A 168 -45.47 5.82 -6.51
C ALA A 168 -44.92 6.17 -5.12
N ALA A 169 -43.68 5.77 -4.80
CA ALA A 169 -43.03 6.09 -3.53
C ALA A 169 -42.91 7.60 -3.32
N ALA A 170 -42.55 8.35 -4.35
CA ALA A 170 -42.45 9.82 -4.27
C ALA A 170 -43.80 10.49 -4.01
N ARG A 171 -44.91 9.96 -4.54
CA ARG A 171 -46.25 10.48 -4.30
C ARG A 171 -46.74 10.16 -2.87
N LEU A 172 -46.57 8.90 -2.46
CA LEU A 172 -46.98 8.44 -1.13
C LEU A 172 -46.20 9.12 0.01
N LEU A 173 -44.91 9.39 -0.21
CA LEU A 173 -44.10 10.18 0.74
C LEU A 173 -44.57 11.62 0.83
N ARG A 174 -44.94 12.27 -0.30
CA ARG A 174 -45.48 13.64 -0.31
C ARG A 174 -46.84 13.75 0.39
N ARG A 175 -47.67 12.71 0.34
CA ARG A 175 -48.98 12.64 0.98
C ARG A 175 -48.89 12.17 2.45
N GLY A 176 -47.71 11.84 3.00
CA GLY A 176 -47.53 11.33 4.33
C GLY A 176 -48.02 9.89 4.57
N GLN A 177 -48.34 9.15 3.49
CA GLN A 177 -48.82 7.75 3.53
C GLN A 177 -47.67 6.76 3.69
N LEU A 178 -46.45 7.17 3.35
CA LEU A 178 -45.18 6.51 3.70
C LEU A 178 -44.27 7.48 4.41
N GLU A 179 -43.49 6.99 5.35
CA GLU A 179 -42.37 7.73 5.94
C GLU A 179 -41.04 7.12 5.49
N ALA A 180 -40.05 7.98 5.21
CA ALA A 180 -38.72 7.54 4.89
C ALA A 180 -37.84 7.63 6.13
N ARG A 181 -37.36 6.51 6.64
CA ARG A 181 -36.38 6.46 7.70
C ARG A 181 -35.00 6.09 7.16
N GLY A 182 -34.00 6.89 7.48
CA GLY A 182 -32.62 6.51 7.19
C GLY A 182 -32.19 5.39 8.12
N VAL A 183 -31.77 4.27 7.57
CA VAL A 183 -31.23 3.15 8.34
C VAL A 183 -29.78 2.92 7.94
N THR A 184 -28.91 3.03 8.92
CA THR A 184 -27.49 2.79 8.77
C THR A 184 -27.23 1.28 8.92
N ARG A 185 -26.80 0.61 7.87
CA ARG A 185 -26.45 -0.81 7.92
C ARG A 185 -24.96 -1.03 7.80
N HIS A 186 -24.41 -1.80 8.74
CA HIS A 186 -23.08 -2.36 8.61
C HIS A 186 -23.07 -3.41 7.49
N ARG A 187 -22.07 -3.39 6.63
CA ARG A 187 -21.86 -4.46 5.65
C ARG A 187 -21.70 -5.76 6.41
N ARG A 188 -22.52 -6.77 6.11
CA ARG A 188 -22.45 -8.08 6.79
C ARG A 188 -21.02 -8.63 6.71
N THR A 189 -20.50 -9.09 7.83
CA THR A 189 -19.25 -9.86 7.91
C THR A 189 -19.33 -11.02 6.93
N ARG A 190 -18.30 -11.19 6.10
CA ARG A 190 -18.23 -12.40 5.26
C ARG A 190 -18.10 -13.58 6.20
N THR A 191 -19.12 -14.44 6.21
CA THR A 191 -19.11 -15.71 6.93
C THR A 191 -18.71 -16.82 5.96
N GLN A 192 -18.08 -17.86 6.48
CA GLN A 192 -17.86 -19.12 5.79
C GLN A 192 -18.73 -20.20 6.43
N LYS A 193 -19.25 -21.09 5.63
CA LYS A 193 -19.95 -22.28 6.12
C LYS A 193 -18.93 -23.31 6.56
N ILE A 194 -18.98 -23.70 7.82
CA ILE A 194 -18.20 -24.80 8.39
C ILE A 194 -19.04 -26.06 8.39
N VAL A 195 -18.45 -27.18 8.09
CA VAL A 195 -19.11 -28.49 8.02
C VAL A 195 -18.37 -29.46 8.94
N ALA A 196 -19.12 -30.16 9.79
CA ALA A 196 -18.62 -31.24 10.63
C ALA A 196 -19.49 -32.50 10.46
N TRP A 197 -18.88 -33.66 10.72
CA TRP A 197 -19.64 -34.91 10.84
C TRP A 197 -20.42 -34.89 12.15
N ASN A 198 -21.73 -35.25 12.08
CA ASN A 198 -22.57 -35.25 13.29
C ASN A 198 -22.42 -36.58 14.02
N ILE A 199 -21.60 -36.61 15.07
CA ILE A 199 -21.33 -37.82 15.89
C ILE A 199 -22.51 -38.14 16.78
N GLU A 200 -23.37 -37.15 17.12
CA GLU A 200 -24.49 -37.30 18.06
C GLU A 200 -25.80 -37.69 17.38
N ALA A 201 -25.80 -37.98 16.07
CA ALA A 201 -27.02 -38.39 15.38
C ALA A 201 -27.51 -39.74 15.89
N PRO A 202 -28.78 -39.86 16.35
CA PRO A 202 -29.34 -41.14 16.84
C PRO A 202 -29.18 -42.25 15.82
N MET A 203 -28.87 -43.44 16.29
CA MET A 203 -28.70 -44.64 15.43
C MET A 203 -29.94 -44.95 14.54
N GLU A 204 -31.14 -44.52 14.95
CA GLU A 204 -32.36 -44.64 14.15
C GLU A 204 -32.35 -43.86 12.85
N VAL A 205 -31.74 -42.66 12.82
CA VAL A 205 -31.58 -41.88 11.60
C VAL A 205 -30.59 -42.53 10.61
N GLN A 206 -29.69 -43.37 11.14
CA GLN A 206 -28.77 -44.18 10.30
C GLN A 206 -29.47 -45.39 9.67
N SER A 207 -30.52 -45.91 10.30
CA SER A 207 -31.26 -47.11 9.84
C SER A 207 -32.36 -46.81 8.82
N MET A 208 -33.06 -45.67 8.95
CA MET A 208 -34.11 -45.24 7.99
C MET A 208 -33.57 -44.97 6.56
N ALA A 209 -32.28 -44.74 6.42
CA ALA A 209 -31.63 -44.56 5.12
C ALA A 209 -31.36 -45.87 4.35
N LYS A 210 -31.68 -47.05 4.94
CA LYS A 210 -31.44 -48.34 4.29
C LYS A 210 -32.55 -48.79 3.33
N SER A 211 -33.72 -48.13 3.36
CA SER A 211 -34.90 -48.62 2.56
C SER A 211 -35.07 -48.00 1.16
N GLN A 212 -34.24 -47.00 0.77
CA GLN A 212 -34.23 -46.53 -0.62
C GLN A 212 -32.88 -46.85 -1.25
N ALA A 213 -32.86 -47.63 -2.31
CA ALA A 213 -31.66 -47.98 -3.08
C ALA A 213 -30.98 -46.70 -3.63
N LYS A 214 -29.97 -46.17 -2.89
CA LYS A 214 -29.18 -45.05 -3.35
C LYS A 214 -28.29 -45.50 -4.50
N PRO A 215 -28.11 -44.69 -5.57
CA PRO A 215 -27.12 -44.96 -6.60
C PRO A 215 -25.72 -45.10 -5.95
N GLN A 216 -24.89 -45.98 -6.47
CA GLN A 216 -23.56 -46.34 -5.95
C GLN A 216 -22.68 -45.10 -5.73
N THR A 217 -22.77 -44.13 -6.64
CA THR A 217 -22.10 -42.83 -6.61
C THR A 217 -22.46 -41.97 -5.39
N ALA A 218 -23.67 -42.12 -4.83
CA ALA A 218 -24.11 -41.32 -3.67
C ALA A 218 -23.57 -41.88 -2.34
N ARG A 219 -23.30 -43.17 -2.25
CA ARG A 219 -22.65 -43.83 -1.09
C ARG A 219 -21.16 -43.53 -1.08
N GLU A 220 -20.50 -43.58 -2.23
CA GLU A 220 -19.09 -43.23 -2.39
C GLU A 220 -18.80 -41.78 -2.04
N ALA A 221 -19.70 -40.83 -2.39
CA ALA A 221 -19.58 -39.43 -2.03
C ALA A 221 -19.73 -39.21 -0.51
N GLU A 222 -20.64 -39.93 0.15
CA GLU A 222 -20.84 -39.89 1.62
C GLU A 222 -19.61 -40.43 2.35
N GLU A 223 -19.04 -41.56 1.90
CA GLU A 223 -17.82 -42.16 2.47
C GLU A 223 -16.62 -41.22 2.33
N ARG A 224 -16.44 -40.57 1.17
CA ARG A 224 -15.36 -39.58 0.99
C ARG A 224 -15.51 -38.40 1.92
N ILE A 225 -16.72 -37.83 2.08
CA ILE A 225 -16.98 -36.75 3.02
C ILE A 225 -16.70 -37.21 4.45
N ARG A 226 -17.14 -38.40 4.83
CA ARG A 226 -16.88 -38.95 6.16
C ARG A 226 -15.38 -39.12 6.40
N HIS A 227 -14.63 -39.68 5.47
CA HIS A 227 -13.18 -39.86 5.56
C HIS A 227 -12.46 -38.52 5.77
N VAL A 228 -12.79 -37.51 4.98
CA VAL A 228 -12.18 -36.16 5.09
C VAL A 228 -12.47 -35.48 6.42
N LEU A 229 -13.66 -35.68 7.01
CA LEU A 229 -14.10 -35.04 8.26
C LEU A 229 -13.74 -35.81 9.54
N THR A 230 -13.41 -37.11 9.44
CA THR A 230 -13.10 -37.97 10.61
C THR A 230 -11.61 -38.27 10.78
N ASP A 231 -10.79 -38.14 9.72
CA ASP A 231 -9.34 -38.31 9.80
C ASP A 231 -8.67 -37.07 10.42
N GLU A 232 -8.62 -37.05 11.76
CA GLU A 232 -7.83 -36.12 12.60
C GLU A 232 -8.00 -34.59 12.38
N ARG A 233 -8.86 -34.14 11.42
CA ARG A 233 -8.95 -32.73 11.03
C ARG A 233 -10.14 -31.95 11.60
N GLY A 234 -11.15 -32.65 12.16
CA GLY A 234 -12.32 -32.00 12.75
C GLY A 234 -13.17 -31.18 11.74
N PRO A 235 -13.88 -30.15 12.19
CA PRO A 235 -14.73 -29.32 11.33
C PRO A 235 -13.93 -28.60 10.23
N LEU A 236 -14.41 -28.61 8.98
CA LEU A 236 -13.74 -27.97 7.84
C LEU A 236 -14.63 -26.92 7.17
N PRO A 237 -14.04 -25.84 6.60
CA PRO A 237 -14.74 -24.93 5.70
C PRO A 237 -15.34 -25.67 4.51
N MET A 238 -16.61 -25.40 4.18
CA MET A 238 -17.32 -26.05 3.08
C MET A 238 -16.52 -26.04 1.78
N ARG A 239 -15.84 -24.92 1.46
CA ARG A 239 -15.02 -24.79 0.25
C ARG A 239 -13.88 -25.80 0.19
N LEU A 240 -13.21 -26.04 1.30
CA LEU A 240 -12.13 -27.03 1.41
C LEU A 240 -12.67 -28.45 1.30
N LEU A 241 -13.77 -28.76 2.03
CA LEU A 241 -14.43 -30.04 1.95
C LEU A 241 -14.86 -30.40 0.52
N LEU A 242 -15.44 -29.46 -0.23
CA LEU A 242 -15.82 -29.66 -1.63
C LEU A 242 -14.64 -30.01 -2.54
N GLY A 243 -13.47 -29.37 -2.31
CA GLY A 243 -12.25 -29.63 -3.07
C GLY A 243 -11.60 -30.96 -2.73
N GLU A 244 -11.51 -31.31 -1.45
CA GLU A 244 -10.84 -32.53 -0.97
C GLU A 244 -11.70 -33.79 -1.19
N ALA A 245 -13.01 -33.74 -0.93
CA ALA A 245 -13.92 -34.86 -1.14
C ALA A 245 -14.39 -35.00 -2.61
N GLY A 246 -14.13 -34.00 -3.46
CA GLY A 246 -14.59 -33.99 -4.86
C GLY A 246 -16.12 -34.08 -4.99
N VAL A 247 -16.85 -33.33 -4.16
CA VAL A 247 -18.33 -33.35 -4.11
C VAL A 247 -18.92 -31.96 -4.37
N THR A 248 -20.22 -31.93 -4.67
CA THR A 248 -20.96 -30.70 -4.94
C THR A 248 -21.60 -30.12 -3.67
N PRO A 249 -21.87 -28.79 -3.61
CA PRO A 249 -22.60 -28.17 -2.49
C PRO A 249 -23.96 -28.86 -2.21
N ALA A 250 -24.67 -29.28 -3.26
CA ALA A 250 -25.95 -29.96 -3.14
C ALA A 250 -25.84 -31.30 -2.39
N THR A 251 -24.73 -32.01 -2.54
CA THR A 251 -24.45 -33.24 -1.79
C THR A 251 -24.30 -32.97 -0.30
N VAL A 252 -23.56 -31.90 0.08
CA VAL A 252 -23.37 -31.49 1.48
C VAL A 252 -24.70 -31.03 2.10
N GLU A 253 -25.48 -30.21 1.39
CA GLU A 253 -26.80 -29.76 1.86
C GLU A 253 -27.80 -30.92 2.05
N ARG A 254 -27.78 -31.91 1.16
CA ARG A 254 -28.60 -33.12 1.30
C ARG A 254 -28.22 -33.90 2.56
N LEU A 255 -26.92 -34.11 2.82
CA LEU A 255 -26.47 -34.84 4.00
C LEU A 255 -26.71 -34.02 5.29
N ALA A 256 -26.66 -32.71 5.25
CA ALA A 256 -27.04 -31.85 6.36
C ALA A 256 -28.57 -31.98 6.68
N LYS A 257 -29.45 -32.00 5.66
CA LYS A 257 -30.88 -32.22 5.82
C LYS A 257 -31.20 -33.61 6.37
N LEU A 258 -30.36 -34.61 6.13
CA LEU A 258 -30.46 -35.94 6.69
C LEU A 258 -29.88 -36.06 8.12
N GLY A 259 -29.43 -34.95 8.70
CA GLY A 259 -28.85 -34.91 10.05
C GLY A 259 -27.46 -35.54 10.20
N LYS A 260 -26.83 -35.92 9.09
CA LYS A 260 -25.48 -36.54 9.10
C LYS A 260 -24.36 -35.56 9.17
N LEU A 261 -24.59 -34.32 8.76
CA LEU A 261 -23.65 -33.20 8.83
C LEU A 261 -24.25 -32.05 9.62
N ARG A 262 -23.42 -31.40 10.42
CA ARG A 262 -23.72 -30.11 11.04
C ARG A 262 -23.07 -29.02 10.17
N VAL A 263 -23.86 -28.02 9.77
CA VAL A 263 -23.39 -26.88 8.96
C VAL A 263 -23.78 -25.62 9.71
N TRP A 264 -22.80 -24.75 9.99
CA TRP A 264 -23.03 -23.46 10.63
C TRP A 264 -22.19 -22.37 9.95
N GLU A 265 -22.51 -21.13 10.19
CA GLU A 265 -21.75 -19.99 9.68
C GLU A 265 -20.82 -19.45 10.76
N GLU A 266 -19.54 -19.36 10.43
CA GLU A 266 -18.54 -18.67 11.24
C GLU A 266 -18.01 -17.44 10.49
N PRO A 267 -17.59 -16.37 11.22
CA PRO A 267 -16.81 -15.33 10.59
C PRO A 267 -15.62 -15.96 9.86
N LEU A 268 -15.31 -15.47 8.65
CA LEU A 268 -14.13 -15.94 7.92
C LEU A 268 -12.91 -15.65 8.79
N ALA A 269 -12.44 -16.67 9.50
CA ALA A 269 -11.18 -16.61 10.21
C ALA A 269 -10.08 -16.39 9.16
N VAL A 270 -9.21 -15.42 9.37
CA VAL A 270 -7.98 -15.32 8.60
C VAL A 270 -7.19 -16.56 8.91
N GLU A 271 -6.86 -17.35 7.87
CA GLU A 271 -5.98 -18.49 8.01
C GLU A 271 -4.71 -18.03 8.75
N GLU A 272 -4.67 -18.29 10.04
CA GLU A 272 -3.46 -18.24 10.84
C GLU A 272 -2.62 -19.44 10.43
N ASP A 273 -1.60 -19.13 9.64
CA ASP A 273 -0.26 -19.66 9.68
C ASP A 273 0.09 -21.11 9.30
N LEU A 274 0.53 -21.20 8.06
CA LEU A 274 1.40 -22.30 7.59
C LEU A 274 2.86 -22.24 8.12
N PHE A 275 3.17 -21.33 9.08
CA PHE A 275 4.52 -21.13 9.64
C PHE A 275 4.61 -21.35 11.16
N GLU A 276 3.82 -22.27 11.74
CA GLU A 276 3.86 -22.53 13.18
C GLU A 276 5.10 -23.32 13.67
N ALA A 277 5.90 -23.89 12.78
CA ALA A 277 7.08 -24.66 13.19
C ALA A 277 8.31 -23.75 13.36
N GLY A 278 8.68 -23.45 14.60
CA GLY A 278 10.04 -23.04 14.95
C GLY A 278 10.31 -21.55 15.11
N PHE A 279 9.30 -20.72 15.46
CA PHE A 279 9.58 -19.32 15.80
C PHE A 279 10.17 -19.21 17.21
N THR A 280 11.48 -19.10 17.28
CA THR A 280 12.21 -18.79 18.54
C THR A 280 12.44 -17.29 18.64
N LEU A 281 12.10 -16.73 19.80
CA LEU A 281 12.46 -15.34 20.12
C LEU A 281 13.98 -15.21 20.12
N PRO A 282 14.57 -14.24 19.44
CA PRO A 282 16.00 -13.99 19.53
C PRO A 282 16.31 -13.52 20.95
N THR A 283 17.01 -14.35 21.72
CA THR A 283 17.55 -13.99 23.04
C THR A 283 18.98 -13.48 22.91
N ASN A 284 19.20 -12.47 22.09
CA ASN A 284 20.53 -11.97 21.83
C ASN A 284 21.03 -11.05 22.95
N VAL A 285 22.25 -11.26 23.37
CA VAL A 285 22.98 -10.31 24.21
C VAL A 285 23.31 -9.09 23.35
N LEU A 286 22.86 -7.90 23.77
CA LEU A 286 23.11 -6.66 23.04
C LEU A 286 24.63 -6.37 23.02
N ASN A 287 25.12 -5.98 21.84
CA ASN A 287 26.47 -5.43 21.71
C ASN A 287 26.53 -3.97 22.22
N GLU A 288 27.74 -3.41 22.34
CA GLU A 288 27.93 -2.07 22.90
C GLU A 288 27.32 -0.95 22.03
N GLU A 289 27.26 -1.13 20.70
CA GLU A 289 26.61 -0.16 19.80
C GLU A 289 25.09 -0.14 20.02
N GLN A 290 24.47 -1.31 20.15
CA GLN A 290 23.05 -1.44 20.43
C GLN A 290 22.68 -0.89 21.82
N LYS A 291 23.52 -1.14 22.86
CA LYS A 291 23.32 -0.58 24.21
C LYS A 291 23.37 0.93 24.20
N ARG A 292 24.37 1.53 23.52
CA ARG A 292 24.48 2.99 23.36
C ARG A 292 23.25 3.58 22.64
N ALA A 293 22.86 3.00 21.51
CA ALA A 293 21.69 3.47 20.77
C ALA A 293 20.41 3.40 21.62
N LEU A 294 20.21 2.32 22.37
CA LEU A 294 19.07 2.17 23.29
C LEU A 294 19.11 3.18 24.44
N ALA A 295 20.26 3.43 25.04
CA ALA A 295 20.40 4.41 26.12
C ALA A 295 20.01 5.83 25.64
N GLU A 296 20.42 6.21 24.43
CA GLU A 296 20.02 7.49 23.82
C GLU A 296 18.51 7.55 23.55
N ILE A 297 17.94 6.49 22.94
CA ILE A 297 16.49 6.43 22.68
C ILE A 297 15.72 6.51 23.99
N GLN A 298 16.18 5.80 25.03
CA GLN A 298 15.58 5.85 26.36
C GLN A 298 15.58 7.29 26.93
N ALA A 299 16.71 7.98 26.87
CA ALA A 299 16.80 9.35 27.34
C ALA A 299 15.83 10.28 26.62
N TRP A 300 15.61 10.09 25.31
CA TRP A 300 14.64 10.87 24.54
C TRP A 300 13.18 10.55 24.92
N VAL A 301 12.85 9.27 25.12
CA VAL A 301 11.53 8.86 25.59
C VAL A 301 11.26 9.39 27.00
N ASP A 302 12.26 9.38 27.86
CA ASP A 302 12.18 9.90 29.24
C ASP A 302 11.97 11.41 29.28
N ALA A 303 12.61 12.12 28.37
CA ALA A 303 12.45 13.57 28.25
C ALA A 303 11.05 13.98 27.79
N GLY A 304 10.27 13.07 27.17
CA GLY A 304 8.90 13.34 26.69
C GLY A 304 8.84 14.45 25.63
N ALA A 305 9.95 14.71 24.92
CA ALA A 305 10.08 15.75 23.92
C ALA A 305 10.25 15.15 22.51
N PHE A 306 9.71 15.88 21.50
CA PHE A 306 9.88 15.46 20.11
C PHE A 306 11.36 15.38 19.72
N THR A 307 11.79 14.20 19.30
CA THR A 307 13.13 13.95 18.77
C THR A 307 13.07 13.01 17.58
N VAL A 308 13.94 13.22 16.60
CA VAL A 308 14.11 12.30 15.46
C VAL A 308 15.49 11.68 15.53
N GLY A 309 15.55 10.36 15.66
CA GLY A 309 16.78 9.56 15.56
C GLY A 309 16.85 8.85 14.20
N LEU A 310 18.01 8.90 13.55
CA LEU A 310 18.33 8.05 12.39
C LEU A 310 19.21 6.89 12.86
N LEU A 311 18.65 5.69 12.93
CA LEU A 311 19.39 4.48 13.26
C LEU A 311 19.99 3.90 11.97
N TYR A 312 21.20 4.33 11.65
CA TYR A 312 21.99 3.83 10.55
C TYR A 312 22.74 2.58 10.99
N GLY A 313 22.41 1.44 10.40
CA GLY A 313 23.05 0.18 10.77
C GLY A 313 23.15 -0.77 9.59
N VAL A 314 24.32 -1.41 9.44
CA VAL A 314 24.54 -2.39 8.36
C VAL A 314 23.49 -3.50 8.38
N THR A 315 23.29 -4.18 7.25
CA THR A 315 22.34 -5.31 7.19
C THR A 315 22.77 -6.40 8.14
N GLY A 316 21.88 -6.83 9.05
CA GLY A 316 22.20 -7.84 10.08
C GLY A 316 22.84 -7.25 11.35
N SER A 317 22.81 -5.93 11.55
CA SER A 317 23.28 -5.27 12.79
C SER A 317 22.33 -5.38 13.99
N GLY A 318 21.17 -6.04 13.84
CA GLY A 318 20.19 -6.22 14.91
C GLY A 318 19.30 -4.99 15.18
N LYS A 319 19.03 -4.14 14.19
CA LYS A 319 18.10 -3.01 14.31
C LYS A 319 16.76 -3.40 14.91
N THR A 320 16.21 -4.56 14.52
CA THR A 320 14.91 -5.04 15.01
C THR A 320 14.93 -5.29 16.53
N GLU A 321 16.03 -5.78 17.08
CA GLU A 321 16.20 -5.96 18.54
C GLU A 321 16.14 -4.60 19.25
N VAL A 322 16.81 -3.58 18.69
CA VAL A 322 16.75 -2.20 19.21
C VAL A 322 15.32 -1.68 19.18
N TYR A 323 14.56 -1.95 18.11
CA TYR A 323 13.15 -1.53 18.02
C TYR A 323 12.28 -2.15 19.11
N LEU A 324 12.37 -3.46 19.30
CA LEU A 324 11.56 -4.16 20.31
C LEU A 324 11.82 -3.65 21.72
N ARG A 325 13.08 -3.45 22.07
CA ARG A 325 13.45 -2.92 23.39
C ARG A 325 13.05 -1.45 23.55
N ALA A 326 13.17 -0.65 22.51
CA ALA A 326 12.67 0.74 22.54
C ALA A 326 11.15 0.81 22.75
N VAL A 327 10.38 -0.10 22.10
CA VAL A 327 8.94 -0.24 22.35
C VAL A 327 8.65 -0.64 23.79
N GLU A 328 9.39 -1.60 24.36
CA GLU A 328 9.27 -2.01 25.75
C GLU A 328 9.48 -0.84 26.73
N MET A 329 10.49 0.00 26.46
CA MET A 329 10.75 1.22 27.25
C MET A 329 9.60 2.23 27.19
N ALA A 330 9.00 2.45 26.01
CA ALA A 330 7.84 3.33 25.86
C ALA A 330 6.61 2.78 26.62
N LEU A 331 6.36 1.47 26.49
CA LEU A 331 5.25 0.80 27.18
C LEU A 331 5.39 0.83 28.71
N ALA A 332 6.62 0.69 29.24
CA ALA A 332 6.89 0.79 30.68
C ALA A 332 6.56 2.17 31.26
N ARG A 333 6.53 3.21 30.42
CA ARG A 333 6.13 4.59 30.77
C ARG A 333 4.65 4.90 30.52
N GLY A 334 3.85 3.87 30.26
CA GLY A 334 2.44 4.04 29.96
C GLY A 334 2.14 4.63 28.56
N ARG A 335 3.18 4.76 27.69
CA ARG A 335 3.02 5.30 26.32
C ARG A 335 2.70 4.16 25.33
N THR A 336 2.21 4.52 24.15
CA THR A 336 1.93 3.59 23.06
C THR A 336 3.00 3.70 21.96
N ALA A 337 3.08 2.68 21.09
CA ALA A 337 4.08 2.61 20.05
C ALA A 337 3.51 2.25 18.68
N LEU A 338 4.07 2.88 17.63
CA LEU A 338 3.76 2.63 16.23
C LEU A 338 5.01 2.15 15.50
N ILE A 339 4.93 1.02 14.80
CA ILE A 339 5.99 0.48 13.95
C ILE A 339 5.50 0.46 12.51
N LEU A 340 6.13 1.23 11.65
CA LEU A 340 5.86 1.23 10.21
C LEU A 340 6.90 0.36 9.49
N VAL A 341 6.42 -0.51 8.62
CA VAL A 341 7.24 -1.36 7.76
C VAL A 341 6.81 -1.21 6.29
N PRO A 342 7.73 -1.33 5.31
CA PRO A 342 7.42 -0.96 3.93
C PRO A 342 6.51 -1.94 3.20
N GLU A 343 6.46 -3.21 3.61
CA GLU A 343 5.77 -4.27 2.88
C GLU A 343 4.89 -5.15 3.78
N ILE A 344 3.83 -5.71 3.18
CA ILE A 344 2.86 -6.55 3.89
C ILE A 344 3.50 -7.82 4.46
N ALA A 345 4.40 -8.47 3.70
CA ALA A 345 5.09 -9.68 4.15
C ALA A 345 5.94 -9.41 5.41
N LEU A 346 6.65 -8.29 5.41
CA LEU A 346 7.44 -7.84 6.57
C LEU A 346 6.53 -7.44 7.75
N THR A 347 5.34 -6.86 7.47
CA THR A 347 4.35 -6.52 8.50
C THR A 347 3.89 -7.77 9.26
N LEU A 348 3.65 -8.86 8.56
CA LEU A 348 3.24 -10.12 9.19
C LEU A 348 4.35 -10.69 10.06
N TRP A 349 5.59 -10.67 9.59
CA TRP A 349 6.74 -11.16 10.36
C TRP A 349 6.99 -10.31 11.60
N VAL A 350 7.07 -8.97 11.47
CA VAL A 350 7.26 -8.05 12.61
C VAL A 350 6.08 -8.10 13.56
N GLY A 351 4.85 -8.24 13.05
CA GLY A 351 3.65 -8.39 13.88
C GLY A 351 3.67 -9.64 14.75
N ARG A 352 4.13 -10.78 14.20
CA ARG A 352 4.33 -12.01 14.96
C ARG A 352 5.43 -11.86 16.01
N LEU A 353 6.55 -11.28 15.62
CA LEU A 353 7.66 -11.01 16.51
C LEU A 353 7.19 -10.14 17.70
N CYS A 354 6.42 -9.09 17.45
CA CYS A 354 5.85 -8.24 18.49
C CYS A 354 4.84 -9.00 19.37
N ARG A 355 3.96 -9.85 18.79
CA ARG A 355 3.04 -10.68 19.57
C ARG A 355 3.80 -11.68 20.45
N ALA A 356 4.82 -12.34 19.92
CA ALA A 356 5.65 -13.27 20.69
C ALA A 356 6.42 -12.55 21.81
N TRP A 357 6.92 -11.34 21.56
CA TRP A 357 7.67 -10.54 22.53
C TRP A 357 6.80 -9.93 23.62
N PHE A 358 5.65 -9.39 23.24
CA PHE A 358 4.78 -8.60 24.13
C PHE A 358 3.50 -9.33 24.56
N GLY A 359 3.07 -10.40 23.86
CA GLY A 359 1.73 -11.00 23.98
C GLY A 359 1.36 -11.39 25.41
N ALA A 360 2.24 -12.07 26.11
CA ALA A 360 2.01 -12.48 27.51
C ALA A 360 1.90 -11.27 28.48
N ARG A 361 2.55 -10.15 28.18
CA ARG A 361 2.58 -8.93 29.02
C ARG A 361 1.44 -7.97 28.71
N LEU A 362 0.89 -8.00 27.49
CA LEU A 362 -0.11 -7.04 27.00
C LEU A 362 -1.49 -7.66 26.76
N ASN A 363 -1.76 -8.92 27.11
CA ASN A 363 -3.04 -9.60 26.80
C ASN A 363 -3.48 -9.36 25.36
N ASP A 364 -2.66 -9.73 24.37
CA ASP A 364 -2.86 -9.48 22.92
C ASP A 364 -2.97 -8.00 22.54
N GLY A 365 -2.32 -7.10 23.26
CA GLY A 365 -2.28 -5.65 23.02
C GLY A 365 -1.51 -5.20 21.78
N VAL A 366 -1.30 -6.08 20.79
CA VAL A 366 -0.64 -5.79 19.50
C VAL A 366 -1.66 -5.85 18.37
N ALA A 367 -1.81 -4.76 17.62
CA ALA A 367 -2.64 -4.70 16.41
C ALA A 367 -1.77 -4.68 15.15
N VAL A 368 -2.23 -5.37 14.09
CA VAL A 368 -1.56 -5.41 12.78
C VAL A 368 -2.46 -4.78 11.72
N LEU A 369 -1.97 -3.73 11.03
CA LEU A 369 -2.75 -2.96 10.06
C LEU A 369 -2.06 -2.90 8.68
N HIS A 370 -2.68 -3.52 7.66
CA HIS A 370 -2.22 -3.45 6.27
C HIS A 370 -3.38 -3.62 5.27
N SER A 371 -3.15 -3.22 4.02
CA SER A 371 -4.19 -3.20 2.96
C SER A 371 -4.67 -4.59 2.49
N ALA A 372 -3.93 -5.66 2.77
CA ALA A 372 -4.33 -7.02 2.42
C ALA A 372 -5.24 -7.68 3.47
N LEU A 373 -5.46 -7.05 4.63
CA LEU A 373 -6.48 -7.50 5.57
C LEU A 373 -7.87 -7.34 4.94
N PRO A 374 -8.79 -8.30 5.17
CA PRO A 374 -10.20 -8.10 4.87
C PRO A 374 -10.72 -6.83 5.57
N ASP A 375 -11.59 -6.10 4.89
CA ASP A 375 -12.08 -4.81 5.39
C ASP A 375 -12.65 -4.88 6.82
N VAL A 376 -13.40 -5.96 7.14
CA VAL A 376 -14.01 -6.17 8.46
C VAL A 376 -12.93 -6.35 9.53
N GLU A 377 -11.90 -7.13 9.24
CA GLU A 377 -10.82 -7.40 10.17
C GLU A 377 -9.97 -6.16 10.40
N ARG A 378 -9.67 -5.42 9.32
CA ARG A 378 -8.97 -4.14 9.43
C ARG A 378 -9.76 -3.13 10.27
N ALA A 379 -11.09 -3.10 10.14
CA ALA A 379 -11.95 -2.27 10.98
C ALA A 379 -11.93 -2.74 12.45
N ARG A 380 -11.97 -4.06 12.69
CA ARG A 380 -11.89 -4.62 14.05
C ARG A 380 -10.58 -4.24 14.74
N GLU A 381 -9.44 -4.46 14.08
CA GLU A 381 -8.12 -4.08 14.60
C GLU A 381 -8.01 -2.56 14.83
N TRP A 382 -8.54 -1.75 13.90
CA TRP A 382 -8.56 -0.30 14.03
C TRP A 382 -9.35 0.16 15.27
N TRP A 383 -10.53 -0.44 15.53
CA TRP A 383 -11.33 -0.13 16.70
C TRP A 383 -10.73 -0.66 18.00
N ARG A 384 -10.00 -1.78 17.99
CA ARG A 384 -9.22 -2.24 19.14
C ARG A 384 -8.19 -1.19 19.55
N VAL A 385 -7.49 -0.62 18.58
CA VAL A 385 -6.56 0.48 18.82
C VAL A 385 -7.28 1.69 19.40
N ARG A 386 -8.41 2.09 18.79
CA ARG A 386 -9.16 3.27 19.23
C ARG A 386 -9.69 3.15 20.66
N ARG A 387 -10.05 1.96 21.11
CA ARG A 387 -10.53 1.70 22.48
C ARG A 387 -9.38 1.46 23.48
N GLY A 388 -8.12 1.56 23.04
CA GLY A 388 -6.97 1.33 23.92
C GLY A 388 -6.68 -0.15 24.24
N GLU A 389 -7.39 -1.09 23.59
CA GLU A 389 -7.18 -2.54 23.74
C GLU A 389 -5.82 -2.97 23.11
N ALA A 390 -5.35 -2.25 22.09
CA ALA A 390 -4.04 -2.45 21.49
C ALA A 390 -3.16 -1.20 21.70
N ARG A 391 -1.99 -1.41 22.30
CA ARG A 391 -1.02 -0.37 22.65
C ARG A 391 0.20 -0.33 21.73
N VAL A 392 0.40 -1.38 20.93
CA VAL A 392 1.43 -1.48 19.89
C VAL A 392 0.74 -1.70 18.56
N VAL A 393 1.05 -0.89 17.57
CA VAL A 393 0.54 -1.05 16.20
C VAL A 393 1.72 -1.33 15.28
N VAL A 394 1.63 -2.42 14.52
CA VAL A 394 2.56 -2.74 13.43
C VAL A 394 1.78 -2.63 12.11
N GLY A 395 2.32 -1.90 11.14
CA GLY A 395 1.60 -1.81 9.88
C GLY A 395 2.38 -1.19 8.72
N THR A 396 1.76 -1.19 7.56
CA THR A 396 2.31 -0.52 6.38
C THR A 396 2.03 0.98 6.44
N ARG A 397 2.39 1.70 5.40
CA ARG A 397 2.22 3.17 5.25
C ARG A 397 0.95 3.73 5.89
N SER A 398 -0.22 3.11 5.63
CA SER A 398 -1.51 3.62 6.14
C SER A 398 -1.68 3.51 7.65
N ALA A 399 -0.90 2.66 8.32
CA ALA A 399 -0.92 2.55 9.78
C ALA A 399 -0.43 3.82 10.50
N VAL A 400 0.17 4.76 9.77
CA VAL A 400 0.51 6.09 10.29
C VAL A 400 -0.72 6.82 10.83
N PHE A 401 -1.92 6.46 10.41
CA PHE A 401 -3.20 7.01 10.86
C PHE A 401 -3.92 6.15 11.91
N ALA A 402 -3.29 5.12 12.44
CA ALA A 402 -3.88 4.31 13.51
C ALA A 402 -4.23 5.18 14.73
N PRO A 403 -5.43 5.06 15.33
CA PRO A 403 -5.91 5.97 16.36
C PRO A 403 -5.35 5.65 17.75
N LEU A 404 -4.01 5.50 17.84
CA LEU A 404 -3.28 5.38 19.10
C LEU A 404 -3.40 6.69 19.89
N GLU A 405 -3.73 6.59 21.16
CA GLU A 405 -3.64 7.67 22.11
C GLU A 405 -2.34 7.55 22.92
N ASN A 406 -1.87 8.67 23.43
CA ASN A 406 -0.64 8.78 24.23
C ASN A 406 0.59 8.16 23.54
N LEU A 407 0.75 8.44 22.23
CA LEU A 407 1.86 7.94 21.43
C LEU A 407 3.20 8.46 21.95
N GLY A 408 4.16 7.56 22.26
CA GLY A 408 5.48 7.90 22.77
C GLY A 408 6.61 7.56 21.80
N LEU A 409 6.39 6.58 20.93
CA LEU A 409 7.42 6.11 20.01
C LEU A 409 6.85 5.77 18.65
N VAL A 410 7.49 6.27 17.61
CA VAL A 410 7.20 5.90 16.21
C VAL A 410 8.49 5.35 15.60
N ILE A 411 8.43 4.13 15.09
CA ILE A 411 9.53 3.48 14.37
C ILE A 411 9.16 3.38 12.90
N VAL A 412 10.08 3.77 12.01
CA VAL A 412 9.94 3.61 10.57
C VAL A 412 11.11 2.77 10.08
N ASP A 413 10.86 1.50 9.84
CA ASP A 413 11.89 0.58 9.33
C ASP A 413 12.05 0.72 7.81
N GLU A 414 13.30 0.53 7.33
CA GLU A 414 13.69 0.75 5.92
C GLU A 414 13.13 2.10 5.39
N GLU A 415 13.45 3.20 6.10
CA GLU A 415 12.86 4.54 5.89
C GLU A 415 13.00 5.08 4.46
N GLN A 416 14.00 4.59 3.71
CA GLN A 416 14.29 4.97 2.33
C GLN A 416 13.33 4.35 1.31
N GLU A 417 12.49 3.40 1.73
CA GLU A 417 11.66 2.65 0.79
C GLU A 417 10.59 3.51 0.11
N SER A 418 10.55 3.39 -1.22
CA SER A 418 9.62 4.17 -2.05
C SER A 418 8.14 3.84 -1.80
N SER A 419 7.83 2.67 -1.23
CA SER A 419 6.47 2.24 -0.89
C SER A 419 5.80 3.09 0.19
N TYR A 420 6.57 3.87 0.95
CA TYR A 420 6.02 4.86 1.88
C TYR A 420 5.36 6.06 1.18
N LYS A 421 5.63 6.30 -0.10
CA LYS A 421 4.90 7.30 -0.89
C LYS A 421 3.60 6.73 -1.45
N GLN A 422 2.49 7.44 -1.27
CA GLN A 422 1.21 7.07 -1.88
C GLN A 422 1.11 7.63 -3.29
N GLU A 423 0.75 6.78 -4.26
CA GLU A 423 0.61 7.17 -5.67
C GLU A 423 -0.75 7.80 -6.00
N GLU A 424 -1.78 7.51 -5.19
CA GLU A 424 -3.12 8.07 -5.33
C GLU A 424 -3.37 9.16 -4.29
N THR A 425 -4.39 9.99 -4.53
CA THR A 425 -4.78 11.06 -3.60
C THR A 425 -5.34 10.49 -2.28
N PRO A 426 -4.88 11.00 -1.14
CA PRO A 426 -3.82 11.98 -0.90
C PRO A 426 -2.42 11.38 -1.12
N ARG A 427 -1.54 12.10 -1.86
CA ARG A 427 -0.18 11.64 -2.22
C ARG A 427 0.82 11.88 -1.08
N TYR A 428 0.52 11.45 0.13
CA TYR A 428 1.39 11.64 1.29
C TYR A 428 2.57 10.66 1.30
N HIS A 429 3.62 11.03 2.04
CA HIS A 429 4.75 10.15 2.34
C HIS A 429 4.64 9.65 3.78
N GLY A 430 4.55 8.33 3.99
CA GLY A 430 4.31 7.74 5.31
C GLY A 430 5.38 8.06 6.34
N ARG A 431 6.69 8.03 5.97
CA ARG A 431 7.80 8.42 6.84
C ARG A 431 7.66 9.89 7.30
N ASP A 432 7.46 10.81 6.36
CA ASP A 432 7.40 12.24 6.68
C ASP A 432 6.14 12.54 7.51
N THR A 433 5.02 11.88 7.21
CA THR A 433 3.79 11.95 8.01
C THR A 433 4.01 11.40 9.42
N ALA A 434 4.79 10.32 9.57
CA ALA A 434 5.14 9.73 10.86
C ALA A 434 5.99 10.69 11.73
N ILE A 435 6.94 11.39 11.11
CA ILE A 435 7.75 12.42 11.80
C ILE A 435 6.86 13.57 12.29
N VAL A 436 5.94 14.05 11.43
CA VAL A 436 5.02 15.13 11.83
C VAL A 436 4.06 14.64 12.92
N ARG A 437 3.56 13.42 12.83
CA ARG A 437 2.76 12.81 13.88
C ARG A 437 3.52 12.76 15.21
N ALA A 438 4.75 12.27 15.20
CA ALA A 438 5.58 12.25 16.39
C ALA A 438 5.77 13.68 16.99
N LYS A 439 5.91 14.68 16.13
CA LYS A 439 6.00 16.08 16.57
C LYS A 439 4.71 16.56 17.26
N LEU A 440 3.54 16.27 16.69
CA LEU A 440 2.24 16.65 17.26
C LEU A 440 1.97 15.96 18.60
N GLU A 441 2.46 14.75 18.78
CA GLU A 441 2.27 13.88 19.95
C GLU A 441 3.39 14.06 21.02
N SER A 442 4.39 14.91 20.76
CA SER A 442 5.62 15.03 21.59
C SER A 442 6.30 13.66 21.81
N ALA A 443 6.38 12.88 20.73
CA ALA A 443 6.92 11.53 20.71
C ALA A 443 8.29 11.46 20.04
N VAL A 444 9.00 10.36 20.25
CA VAL A 444 10.25 10.04 19.58
C VAL A 444 9.98 9.35 18.25
N ALA A 445 10.64 9.78 17.16
CA ALA A 445 10.64 9.09 15.88
C ALA A 445 12.00 8.44 15.62
N VAL A 446 12.05 7.13 15.41
CA VAL A 446 13.27 6.39 15.06
C VAL A 446 13.14 5.91 13.61
N LEU A 447 14.00 6.41 12.74
CA LEU A 447 14.10 6.04 11.34
C LEU A 447 15.21 5.01 11.17
N GLY A 448 14.92 3.79 10.77
CA GLY A 448 15.90 2.74 10.64
C GLY A 448 16.24 2.42 9.20
N SER A 449 17.53 2.30 8.87
CA SER A 449 17.99 1.92 7.54
C SER A 449 19.43 1.41 7.54
N ALA A 450 19.74 0.53 6.58
CA ALA A 450 21.13 0.20 6.22
C ALA A 450 21.68 1.14 5.14
N THR A 451 20.79 1.74 4.36
CA THR A 451 21.09 2.66 3.25
C THR A 451 20.12 3.82 3.31
N PRO A 452 20.27 4.74 4.29
CA PRO A 452 19.33 5.85 4.48
C PRO A 452 19.06 6.63 3.19
N SER A 453 17.89 7.29 3.11
CA SER A 453 17.68 8.28 2.05
C SER A 453 18.66 9.44 2.20
N LEU A 454 19.06 10.03 1.05
CA LEU A 454 19.98 11.17 1.11
C LEU A 454 19.43 12.31 1.98
N GLU A 455 18.12 12.51 1.94
CA GLU A 455 17.46 13.56 2.73
C GLU A 455 17.58 13.30 4.24
N SER A 456 17.30 12.06 4.69
CA SER A 456 17.38 11.70 6.11
C SER A 456 18.82 11.78 6.63
N PHE A 457 19.78 11.25 5.86
CA PHE A 457 21.19 11.31 6.26
C PHE A 457 21.75 12.73 6.24
N HIS A 458 21.35 13.56 5.26
CA HIS A 458 21.70 14.98 5.25
C HIS A 458 21.14 15.71 6.48
N HIS A 459 19.89 15.44 6.87
CA HIS A 459 19.30 16.00 8.10
C HIS A 459 20.04 15.56 9.36
N ALA A 460 20.54 14.33 9.40
CA ALA A 460 21.36 13.87 10.52
C ALA A 460 22.72 14.58 10.56
N ARG A 461 23.35 14.80 9.43
CA ARG A 461 24.62 15.57 9.34
C ARG A 461 24.46 17.04 9.72
N GLU A 462 23.36 17.65 9.36
CA GLU A 462 23.03 19.04 9.74
C GLU A 462 22.54 19.15 11.22
N GLY A 463 22.51 18.07 11.96
CA GLY A 463 22.11 18.05 13.37
C GLY A 463 20.60 18.19 13.62
N LYS A 464 19.77 18.14 12.56
CA LYS A 464 18.31 18.13 12.68
C LYS A 464 17.79 16.79 13.21
N TYR A 465 18.45 15.70 12.81
CA TYR A 465 18.21 14.36 13.35
C TYR A 465 19.41 13.93 14.18
N ARG A 466 19.20 13.07 15.16
CA ARG A 466 20.27 12.44 15.95
C ARG A 466 20.73 11.17 15.24
N LEU A 467 22.03 11.03 14.98
CA LEU A 467 22.57 9.87 14.29
C LEU A 467 22.97 8.78 15.30
N LEU A 468 22.32 7.62 15.22
CA LEU A 468 22.66 6.40 15.93
C LEU A 468 23.31 5.43 14.96
N GLN A 469 24.43 4.79 15.30
CA GLN A 469 25.22 3.97 14.39
C GLN A 469 25.38 2.55 14.92
N LEU A 470 25.14 1.56 14.04
CA LEU A 470 25.38 0.14 14.28
C LEU A 470 26.25 -0.39 13.13
N GLU A 471 27.56 -0.27 13.27
CA GLU A 471 28.52 -0.55 12.19
C GLU A 471 28.88 -2.03 12.08
N THR A 472 28.63 -2.81 13.13
CA THR A 472 28.97 -4.23 13.20
C THR A 472 27.74 -5.12 13.02
N ARG A 473 27.92 -6.28 12.34
CA ARG A 473 26.91 -7.33 12.31
C ARG A 473 26.84 -8.07 13.64
N VAL A 474 25.64 -8.61 13.95
CA VAL A 474 25.50 -9.54 15.10
C VAL A 474 26.44 -10.71 14.88
N GLU A 475 27.09 -11.17 15.95
CA GLU A 475 28.10 -12.26 15.92
C GLU A 475 29.34 -11.96 15.06
N ASN A 476 29.61 -10.70 14.74
CA ASN A 476 30.75 -10.26 13.92
C ASN A 476 30.88 -10.99 12.56
N ARG A 477 29.76 -11.41 11.98
CA ARG A 477 29.74 -12.12 10.68
C ARG A 477 30.29 -11.22 9.57
N PRO A 478 31.14 -11.74 8.64
CA PRO A 478 31.68 -10.96 7.57
C PRO A 478 30.58 -10.51 6.57
N LEU A 479 30.83 -9.39 5.91
CA LEU A 479 30.01 -8.94 4.78
C LEU A 479 30.24 -9.88 3.60
N ALA A 480 29.19 -10.05 2.75
CA ALA A 480 29.33 -10.81 1.52
C ALA A 480 30.34 -10.15 0.56
N ARG A 481 31.14 -10.95 -0.13
CA ARG A 481 32.04 -10.47 -1.17
C ARG A 481 31.21 -10.09 -2.41
N VAL A 482 31.36 -8.86 -2.88
CA VAL A 482 30.67 -8.37 -4.07
C VAL A 482 31.67 -8.24 -5.22
N GLU A 483 31.41 -8.93 -6.32
CA GLU A 483 32.22 -8.89 -7.53
C GLU A 483 31.42 -8.26 -8.68
N VAL A 484 32.07 -7.35 -9.41
CA VAL A 484 31.45 -6.68 -10.56
C VAL A 484 31.90 -7.38 -11.84
N VAL A 485 30.93 -7.86 -12.62
CA VAL A 485 31.17 -8.52 -13.91
C VAL A 485 30.92 -7.52 -15.02
N ASP A 486 31.97 -7.24 -15.82
CA ASP A 486 31.89 -6.34 -16.97
C ASP A 486 31.33 -7.08 -18.21
N LEU A 487 30.05 -6.85 -18.47
CA LEU A 487 29.35 -7.45 -19.62
C LEU A 487 29.88 -6.95 -20.98
N ARG A 488 30.62 -5.86 -21.05
CA ARG A 488 31.25 -5.36 -22.30
C ARG A 488 32.42 -6.24 -22.67
N GLU A 489 33.24 -6.67 -21.71
CA GLU A 489 34.37 -7.58 -21.92
C GLU A 489 33.88 -8.95 -22.33
N GLU A 490 32.84 -9.45 -21.62
CA GLU A 490 32.23 -10.74 -22.00
C GLU A 490 31.67 -10.68 -23.42
N PHE A 491 30.95 -9.61 -23.78
CA PHE A 491 30.42 -9.44 -25.12
C PHE A 491 31.54 -9.41 -26.21
N ARG A 492 32.64 -8.69 -25.96
CA ARG A 492 33.80 -8.64 -26.92
C ARG A 492 34.43 -10.03 -27.13
N ARG A 493 34.44 -10.85 -26.07
CA ARG A 493 35.04 -12.18 -26.11
C ARG A 493 34.13 -13.23 -26.75
N THR A 494 32.84 -13.21 -26.41
CA THR A 494 31.92 -14.30 -26.76
C THR A 494 31.01 -14.00 -27.94
N HIS A 495 30.77 -12.71 -28.25
CA HIS A 495 29.72 -12.21 -29.14
C HIS A 495 28.33 -12.77 -28.83
N ARG A 496 28.14 -13.36 -27.65
CA ARG A 496 26.87 -13.96 -27.19
C ARG A 496 26.07 -12.96 -26.40
N PHE A 497 24.76 -13.04 -26.56
CA PHE A 497 23.81 -12.32 -25.76
C PHE A 497 23.17 -13.33 -24.79
N GLY A 498 23.59 -13.31 -23.54
CA GLY A 498 22.99 -14.14 -22.49
C GLY A 498 22.36 -13.29 -21.41
N SER A 499 21.32 -13.82 -20.77
CA SER A 499 20.71 -13.24 -19.57
C SER A 499 21.58 -13.43 -18.33
N ALA A 500 22.57 -14.32 -18.37
CA ALA A 500 23.54 -14.57 -17.29
C ALA A 500 24.95 -14.70 -17.90
N SER A 501 25.95 -14.10 -17.26
CA SER A 501 27.34 -14.19 -17.65
C SER A 501 27.92 -15.61 -17.46
N GLU A 502 29.03 -15.94 -18.13
CA GLU A 502 29.74 -17.20 -17.85
C GLU A 502 30.17 -17.31 -16.40
N ALA A 503 30.59 -16.19 -15.79
CA ALA A 503 30.93 -16.14 -14.35
C ALA A 503 29.76 -16.50 -13.45
N LEU A 504 28.58 -15.97 -13.73
CA LEU A 504 27.37 -16.29 -12.95
C LEU A 504 26.94 -17.74 -13.14
N ARG A 505 27.00 -18.26 -14.39
CA ARG A 505 26.68 -19.65 -14.67
C ARG A 505 27.63 -20.62 -13.98
N ALA A 506 28.95 -20.38 -14.04
CA ALA A 506 29.96 -21.18 -13.35
C ALA A 506 29.73 -21.19 -11.83
N ALA A 507 29.45 -20.02 -11.24
CA ALA A 507 29.15 -19.90 -9.81
C ALA A 507 27.86 -20.64 -9.44
N MET A 508 26.82 -20.66 -10.27
CA MET A 508 25.59 -21.42 -10.01
C MET A 508 25.83 -22.92 -10.07
N SER A 509 26.64 -23.43 -11.07
CA SER A 509 27.04 -24.85 -11.12
C SER A 509 27.73 -25.29 -9.84
N GLU A 510 28.72 -24.53 -9.36
CA GLU A 510 29.42 -24.81 -8.10
C GLU A 510 28.47 -24.89 -6.90
N ARG A 511 27.42 -24.03 -6.86
CA ARG A 511 26.44 -24.04 -5.77
C ARG A 511 25.48 -25.22 -5.85
N LEU A 512 25.11 -25.66 -7.05
CA LEU A 512 24.34 -26.89 -7.26
C LEU A 512 25.12 -28.12 -6.81
N GLU A 513 26.40 -28.20 -7.16
CA GLU A 513 27.29 -29.30 -6.74
C GLU A 513 27.48 -29.34 -5.21
N SER A 514 27.63 -28.18 -4.56
CA SER A 514 27.76 -28.05 -3.11
C SER A 514 26.45 -28.16 -2.34
N GLY A 515 25.31 -28.29 -3.02
CA GLY A 515 23.99 -28.36 -2.40
C GLY A 515 23.56 -27.09 -1.68
N THR A 516 24.14 -25.95 -2.02
CA THR A 516 23.73 -24.62 -1.55
C THR A 516 22.77 -23.94 -2.52
N GLN A 517 22.22 -22.78 -2.15
CA GLN A 517 21.17 -22.13 -2.91
C GLN A 517 21.66 -20.85 -3.60
N SER A 518 21.09 -20.58 -4.77
CA SER A 518 21.35 -19.37 -5.54
C SER A 518 20.09 -18.49 -5.65
N LEU A 519 20.25 -17.18 -5.49
CA LEU A 519 19.24 -16.18 -5.71
C LEU A 519 19.62 -15.34 -6.93
N VAL A 520 18.79 -15.32 -7.97
CA VAL A 520 19.04 -14.52 -9.17
C VAL A 520 18.02 -13.39 -9.27
N LEU A 521 18.53 -12.18 -9.21
CA LEU A 521 17.73 -10.97 -9.26
C LEU A 521 17.82 -10.30 -10.62
N ILE A 522 16.67 -10.05 -11.22
CA ILE A 522 16.56 -9.21 -12.39
C ILE A 522 15.81 -7.94 -12.03
N ASN A 523 16.43 -6.80 -12.30
CA ASN A 523 15.82 -5.53 -11.93
C ASN A 523 14.92 -5.03 -13.05
N ARG A 524 13.72 -5.64 -13.19
CA ARG A 524 12.71 -5.19 -14.15
C ARG A 524 11.56 -4.45 -13.47
N ARG A 525 11.63 -3.12 -13.43
CA ARG A 525 10.45 -2.25 -13.25
C ARG A 525 10.36 -1.30 -14.43
N GLY A 526 9.33 -1.45 -15.27
CA GLY A 526 8.87 -0.45 -16.23
C GLY A 526 9.07 -0.82 -17.71
N TYR A 527 8.12 -0.34 -18.53
CA TYR A 527 8.06 -0.44 -19.99
C TYR A 527 8.98 0.57 -20.70
N SER A 528 9.97 1.13 -20.01
CA SER A 528 10.85 2.15 -20.59
C SER A 528 12.00 1.49 -21.33
N TRP A 529 11.92 1.52 -22.65
CA TRP A 529 13.02 1.11 -23.53
C TRP A 529 14.05 2.23 -23.56
N PHE A 530 15.26 1.96 -23.16
CA PHE A 530 16.39 2.84 -23.39
C PHE A 530 17.39 2.22 -24.35
N VAL A 531 18.22 3.06 -24.93
CA VAL A 531 19.20 2.64 -25.91
C VAL A 531 20.58 2.69 -25.27
N LEU A 532 21.29 1.58 -25.34
CA LEU A 532 22.60 1.37 -24.75
C LEU A 532 23.59 0.83 -25.80
N CYS A 533 24.81 1.34 -25.78
CA CYS A 533 25.90 0.76 -26.57
C CYS A 533 26.52 -0.40 -25.82
N ARG A 534 26.51 -1.58 -26.41
CA ARG A 534 27.11 -2.79 -25.79
C ARG A 534 28.63 -2.76 -25.82
N GLY A 535 29.25 -2.02 -26.77
CA GLY A 535 30.70 -1.89 -26.86
C GLY A 535 31.32 -1.06 -25.75
N CYS A 536 30.66 0.03 -25.31
CA CYS A 536 31.21 0.94 -24.31
C CYS A 536 30.27 1.21 -23.10
N GLY A 537 29.10 0.59 -23.09
CA GLY A 537 28.11 0.80 -22.01
C GLY A 537 27.32 2.11 -22.09
N ALA A 538 27.66 3.08 -22.94
CA ALA A 538 27.05 4.39 -22.93
C ALA A 538 25.54 4.35 -23.27
N ALA A 539 24.68 4.90 -22.40
CA ALA A 539 23.29 5.22 -22.72
C ALA A 539 23.21 6.57 -23.43
N VAL A 540 22.21 6.73 -24.30
CA VAL A 540 21.93 8.01 -24.94
C VAL A 540 21.25 8.93 -23.97
N GLN A 541 21.93 10.01 -23.56
CA GLN A 541 21.47 10.98 -22.58
C GLN A 541 20.88 12.25 -23.21
N CYS A 542 20.07 12.96 -22.43
CA CYS A 542 19.57 14.27 -22.80
C CYS A 542 20.65 15.33 -22.63
N GLU A 543 20.88 16.14 -23.65
CA GLU A 543 21.87 17.23 -23.62
C GLU A 543 21.54 18.33 -22.58
N ASN A 544 20.23 18.52 -22.29
CA ASN A 544 19.77 19.56 -21.36
C ASN A 544 19.63 19.11 -19.92
N CYS A 545 19.42 17.79 -19.65
CA CYS A 545 19.01 17.31 -18.33
C CYS A 545 19.97 16.25 -17.75
N SER A 546 20.95 15.79 -18.51
CA SER A 546 21.90 14.72 -18.10
C SER A 546 21.23 13.45 -17.57
N ILE A 547 20.05 13.11 -18.12
CA ILE A 547 19.31 11.88 -17.83
C ILE A 547 19.18 11.07 -19.12
N SER A 548 19.02 9.75 -18.99
CA SER A 548 18.81 8.87 -20.15
C SER A 548 17.51 9.21 -20.88
N LEU A 549 17.57 9.12 -22.22
CA LEU A 549 16.41 9.31 -23.10
C LEU A 549 15.60 8.01 -23.19
N THR A 550 14.28 8.13 -23.15
CA THR A 550 13.35 7.00 -23.32
C THR A 550 12.97 6.81 -24.79
N TYR A 551 13.05 5.57 -25.29
CA TYR A 551 12.64 5.24 -26.65
C TYR A 551 11.14 5.06 -26.78
N HIS A 552 10.53 5.75 -27.74
CA HIS A 552 9.11 5.64 -28.09
C HIS A 552 8.95 4.89 -29.41
N LYS A 553 8.62 3.60 -29.35
CA LYS A 553 8.52 2.69 -30.53
C LYS A 553 7.60 3.24 -31.64
N ARG A 554 6.45 3.87 -31.29
CA ARG A 554 5.51 4.43 -32.30
C ARG A 554 6.05 5.63 -33.06
N ARG A 555 6.99 6.38 -32.46
CA ARG A 555 7.59 7.58 -33.05
C ARG A 555 8.99 7.36 -33.55
N GLU A 556 9.57 6.20 -33.25
CA GLU A 556 10.96 5.83 -33.51
C GLU A 556 11.96 6.89 -33.05
N ARG A 557 11.66 7.53 -31.91
CA ARG A 557 12.47 8.63 -31.33
C ARG A 557 12.77 8.39 -29.86
N LEU A 558 13.93 8.89 -29.47
CA LEU A 558 14.34 9.04 -28.08
C LEU A 558 13.81 10.38 -27.54
N VAL A 559 13.17 10.41 -26.38
CA VAL A 559 12.54 11.59 -25.79
C VAL A 559 12.96 11.77 -24.35
N CYS A 560 13.27 12.99 -23.96
CA CYS A 560 13.44 13.39 -22.56
C CYS A 560 12.10 13.74 -21.92
N HIS A 561 11.71 13.05 -20.86
CA HIS A 561 10.44 13.32 -20.15
C HIS A 561 10.52 14.50 -19.16
N TYR A 562 11.68 15.14 -19.03
CA TYR A 562 11.84 16.37 -18.22
C TYR A 562 11.65 17.64 -19.04
N CYS A 563 12.36 17.76 -20.17
CA CYS A 563 12.34 18.97 -20.99
C CYS A 563 11.68 18.82 -22.37
N GLY A 564 11.29 17.59 -22.76
CA GLY A 564 10.71 17.32 -24.07
C GLY A 564 11.71 17.22 -25.22
N TYR A 565 13.02 17.35 -24.97
CA TYR A 565 14.07 17.15 -26.00
C TYR A 565 13.89 15.80 -26.66
N SER A 566 14.01 15.74 -28.00
CA SER A 566 13.87 14.49 -28.74
C SER A 566 14.86 14.38 -29.90
N ARG A 567 15.43 13.18 -30.09
CA ARG A 567 16.31 12.85 -31.22
C ARG A 567 15.98 11.48 -31.82
N ARG A 568 16.46 11.19 -33.00
CA ARG A 568 16.41 9.84 -33.59
C ARG A 568 17.38 8.92 -32.87
N VAL A 569 17.10 7.61 -32.90
CA VAL A 569 18.04 6.60 -32.41
C VAL A 569 19.30 6.69 -33.26
N PRO A 570 20.49 6.87 -32.66
CA PRO A 570 21.74 6.91 -33.43
C PRO A 570 22.03 5.53 -34.01
N LYS A 571 22.51 5.46 -35.23
CA LYS A 571 22.96 4.20 -35.88
C LYS A 571 24.25 3.67 -35.28
N THR A 572 25.14 4.60 -34.91
CA THR A 572 26.41 4.31 -34.24
C THR A 572 26.43 5.00 -32.86
N CYS A 573 27.18 4.46 -31.92
CA CYS A 573 27.35 5.04 -30.60
C CYS A 573 28.02 6.44 -30.66
N PRO A 574 27.42 7.51 -30.10
CA PRO A 574 28.08 8.81 -30.16
C PRO A 574 29.38 8.93 -29.33
N LYS A 575 29.70 7.91 -28.49
CA LYS A 575 30.85 7.91 -27.61
C LYS A 575 32.03 7.08 -28.18
N CYS A 576 31.76 5.91 -28.81
CA CYS A 576 32.79 4.98 -29.25
C CYS A 576 32.59 4.52 -30.71
N GLU A 577 31.65 5.14 -31.45
CA GLU A 577 31.37 4.90 -32.89
C GLU A 577 30.95 3.47 -33.24
N SER A 578 30.79 2.59 -32.24
CA SER A 578 30.37 1.21 -32.43
C SER A 578 28.94 1.14 -32.98
N GLU A 579 28.68 0.22 -33.93
CA GLU A 579 27.34 -0.07 -34.45
C GLU A 579 26.45 -0.89 -33.48
N HIS A 580 27.00 -1.33 -32.33
CA HIS A 580 26.31 -2.15 -31.35
C HIS A 580 25.45 -1.31 -30.41
N VAL A 581 24.48 -0.58 -30.99
CA VAL A 581 23.48 0.22 -30.28
C VAL A 581 22.17 -0.57 -30.21
N TYR A 582 21.77 -1.00 -29.03
CA TYR A 582 20.62 -1.89 -28.85
C TYR A 582 19.60 -1.39 -27.84
N PHE A 583 18.36 -1.87 -28.00
CA PHE A 583 17.28 -1.68 -27.03
C PHE A 583 17.45 -2.69 -25.87
N PHE A 584 17.50 -2.20 -24.67
CA PHE A 584 17.70 -3.04 -23.47
C PHE A 584 16.36 -3.45 -22.84
N GLY A 585 16.18 -4.74 -22.54
CA GLY A 585 15.00 -5.23 -21.81
C GLY A 585 14.75 -6.72 -21.94
N GLU A 586 15.39 -7.54 -21.11
CA GLU A 586 15.04 -8.96 -20.92
C GLU A 586 14.12 -9.12 -19.69
N GLY A 587 13.21 -10.11 -19.71
CA GLY A 587 12.26 -10.37 -18.62
C GLY A 587 12.69 -11.52 -17.71
N ALA A 588 12.17 -11.52 -16.46
CA ALA A 588 12.39 -12.62 -15.52
C ALA A 588 11.92 -13.98 -16.06
N GLU A 589 10.91 -13.99 -16.93
CA GLU A 589 10.40 -15.17 -17.61
C GLU A 589 11.43 -15.79 -18.57
N GLN A 590 12.01 -14.97 -19.44
CA GLN A 590 13.04 -15.40 -20.37
C GLN A 590 14.31 -15.88 -19.66
N LEU A 591 14.67 -15.22 -18.54
CA LEU A 591 15.77 -15.66 -17.71
C LEU A 591 15.49 -17.03 -17.06
N GLU A 592 14.29 -17.22 -16.51
CA GLU A 592 13.87 -18.51 -15.94
C GLU A 592 13.92 -19.64 -16.97
N GLU A 593 13.37 -19.43 -18.19
CA GLU A 593 13.35 -20.41 -19.27
C GLU A 593 14.78 -20.84 -19.66
N ARG A 594 15.68 -19.89 -19.86
CA ARG A 594 17.08 -20.18 -20.19
C ARG A 594 17.82 -20.92 -19.09
N LEU A 595 17.61 -20.52 -17.82
CA LEU A 595 18.23 -21.22 -16.70
C LEU A 595 17.73 -22.67 -16.57
N ARG A 596 16.48 -22.95 -16.95
CA ARG A 596 15.96 -24.32 -17.00
C ARG A 596 16.58 -25.15 -18.13
N GLU A 597 16.86 -24.51 -19.27
CA GLU A 597 17.56 -25.17 -20.39
C GLU A 597 19.02 -25.46 -20.03
N GLU A 598 19.70 -24.52 -19.36
CA GLU A 598 21.10 -24.64 -18.98
C GLU A 598 21.32 -25.60 -17.78
N PHE A 599 20.34 -25.64 -16.84
CA PHE A 599 20.41 -26.48 -15.62
C PHE A 599 19.20 -27.41 -15.49
N PRO A 600 19.05 -28.43 -16.37
CA PRO A 600 17.86 -29.28 -16.44
C PRO A 600 17.61 -30.10 -15.16
N GLY A 601 18.66 -30.31 -14.32
CA GLY A 601 18.53 -31.02 -13.04
C GLY A 601 18.22 -30.13 -11.85
N ALA A 602 18.22 -28.79 -12.01
CA ALA A 602 18.00 -27.86 -10.92
C ALA A 602 16.51 -27.57 -10.68
N ARG A 603 16.13 -27.43 -9.40
CA ARG A 603 14.77 -27.06 -9.00
C ARG A 603 14.65 -25.51 -8.98
N ILE A 604 14.15 -24.95 -10.08
CA ILE A 604 14.09 -23.51 -10.31
C ILE A 604 12.65 -23.00 -10.12
N ALA A 605 12.47 -21.90 -9.41
CA ALA A 605 11.21 -21.19 -9.32
C ALA A 605 11.39 -19.69 -9.59
N ARG A 606 10.32 -19.08 -10.14
CA ARG A 606 10.23 -17.62 -10.34
C ARG A 606 9.27 -16.99 -9.34
N LEU A 607 9.66 -15.82 -8.81
CA LEU A 607 8.83 -15.03 -7.91
C LEU A 607 8.77 -13.56 -8.37
N ASP A 608 7.69 -13.22 -9.04
CA ASP A 608 7.35 -11.86 -9.45
C ASP A 608 5.85 -11.59 -9.26
N ARG A 609 5.37 -10.39 -9.65
CA ARG A 609 3.96 -10.02 -9.51
C ARG A 609 3.01 -10.87 -10.35
N ASP A 610 3.49 -11.47 -11.44
CA ASP A 610 2.67 -12.26 -12.35
C ASP A 610 2.52 -13.69 -11.86
N THR A 611 3.56 -14.26 -11.23
CA THR A 611 3.58 -15.62 -10.66
C THR A 611 3.01 -15.67 -9.23
N ALA A 612 3.12 -14.58 -8.46
CA ALA A 612 2.63 -14.50 -7.08
C ALA A 612 1.41 -13.56 -6.96
N ARG A 613 0.33 -13.89 -7.65
CA ARG A 613 -0.92 -13.10 -7.63
C ARG A 613 -1.65 -13.18 -6.30
N THR A 614 -1.44 -14.25 -5.54
CA THR A 614 -2.06 -14.47 -4.22
C THR A 614 -0.99 -14.54 -3.13
N LYS A 615 -1.36 -14.13 -1.90
CA LYS A 615 -0.52 -14.29 -0.71
C LYS A 615 -0.06 -15.75 -0.53
N ARG A 616 -0.94 -16.71 -0.81
CA ARG A 616 -0.68 -18.15 -0.66
C ARG A 616 0.41 -18.66 -1.64
N GLU A 617 0.36 -18.22 -2.90
CA GLU A 617 1.40 -18.57 -3.89
C GLU A 617 2.76 -17.99 -3.50
N TYR A 618 2.79 -16.72 -3.08
CA TYR A 618 3.99 -16.06 -2.57
C TYR A 618 4.61 -16.83 -1.40
N GLN A 619 3.82 -17.14 -0.39
CA GLN A 619 4.25 -17.89 0.80
C GLN A 619 4.71 -19.31 0.45
N ARG A 620 4.04 -20.01 -0.48
CA ARG A 620 4.39 -21.35 -0.93
C ARG A 620 5.79 -21.40 -1.55
N VAL A 621 6.08 -20.48 -2.47
CA VAL A 621 7.38 -20.44 -3.15
C VAL A 621 8.51 -20.11 -2.17
N LEU A 622 8.33 -19.09 -1.33
CA LEU A 622 9.32 -18.71 -0.34
C LEU A 622 9.54 -19.78 0.73
N GLY A 623 8.47 -20.42 1.19
CA GLY A 623 8.55 -21.53 2.14
C GLY A 623 9.28 -22.75 1.56
N ALA A 624 9.03 -23.08 0.27
CA ALA A 624 9.74 -24.13 -0.43
C ALA A 624 11.23 -23.80 -0.59
N PHE A 625 11.57 -22.54 -0.89
CA PHE A 625 12.97 -22.10 -0.99
C PHE A 625 13.66 -22.11 0.37
N ALA A 626 13.04 -21.58 1.41
CA ALA A 626 13.58 -21.60 2.77
C ALA A 626 13.80 -23.03 3.29
N ALA A 627 12.91 -23.98 2.94
CA ALA A 627 13.02 -25.39 3.29
C ALA A 627 14.05 -26.18 2.44
N GLY A 628 14.78 -25.53 1.51
CA GLY A 628 15.77 -26.19 0.65
C GLY A 628 15.15 -27.09 -0.45
N LYS A 629 13.84 -26.94 -0.73
CA LYS A 629 13.16 -27.70 -1.80
C LYS A 629 13.38 -27.07 -3.18
N LEU A 630 14.00 -25.92 -3.26
CA LEU A 630 14.37 -25.20 -4.49
C LEU A 630 15.85 -24.87 -4.41
N ASP A 631 16.55 -24.94 -5.55
CA ASP A 631 17.98 -24.67 -5.67
C ASP A 631 18.26 -23.25 -6.14
N ILE A 632 17.45 -22.79 -7.12
CA ILE A 632 17.58 -21.46 -7.71
C ILE A 632 16.23 -20.72 -7.60
N LEU A 633 16.26 -19.53 -7.04
CA LEU A 633 15.11 -18.63 -7.04
C LEU A 633 15.38 -17.42 -7.91
N VAL A 634 14.61 -17.28 -8.99
CA VAL A 634 14.66 -16.11 -9.89
C VAL A 634 13.61 -15.12 -9.47
N GLY A 635 13.94 -13.84 -9.33
CA GLY A 635 12.93 -12.88 -8.95
C GLY A 635 13.29 -11.42 -9.20
N THR A 636 12.33 -10.55 -8.87
CA THR A 636 12.52 -9.10 -8.89
C THR A 636 12.89 -8.61 -7.49
N GLN A 637 12.89 -7.30 -7.26
CA GLN A 637 13.17 -6.69 -5.95
C GLN A 637 12.34 -7.26 -4.78
N MET A 638 11.19 -7.91 -5.05
CA MET A 638 10.37 -8.55 -4.02
C MET A 638 11.11 -9.66 -3.26
N VAL A 639 12.05 -10.36 -3.91
CA VAL A 639 12.80 -11.45 -3.29
C VAL A 639 14.02 -10.93 -2.49
N ALA A 640 14.49 -9.73 -2.83
CA ALA A 640 15.59 -9.07 -2.14
C ALA A 640 15.23 -8.59 -0.73
N LYS A 641 13.94 -8.57 -0.35
CA LYS A 641 13.44 -7.93 0.87
C LYS A 641 12.88 -8.92 1.88
N GLY A 642 13.10 -8.66 3.16
CA GLY A 642 12.32 -9.20 4.28
C GLY A 642 12.54 -10.68 4.67
N HIS A 643 13.31 -11.48 3.90
CA HIS A 643 13.49 -12.91 4.18
C HIS A 643 14.93 -13.25 4.55
N ASP A 644 15.06 -14.18 5.48
CA ASP A 644 16.36 -14.72 5.92
C ASP A 644 16.51 -16.14 5.37
N PHE A 645 17.42 -16.32 4.40
CA PHE A 645 17.71 -17.61 3.79
C PHE A 645 19.12 -18.04 4.16
N GLN A 646 19.24 -18.95 5.12
CA GLN A 646 20.52 -19.38 5.67
C GLN A 646 21.40 -20.16 4.65
N ARG A 647 20.77 -20.80 3.64
CA ARG A 647 21.46 -21.61 2.62
C ARG A 647 21.85 -20.85 1.37
N VAL A 648 21.51 -19.56 1.26
CA VAL A 648 21.86 -18.73 0.09
C VAL A 648 23.30 -18.25 0.21
N THR A 649 24.19 -18.83 -0.62
CA THR A 649 25.61 -18.49 -0.70
C THR A 649 25.97 -17.71 -1.96
N LEU A 650 25.09 -17.69 -2.98
CA LEU A 650 25.25 -16.93 -4.21
C LEU A 650 24.05 -16.02 -4.47
N VAL A 651 24.32 -14.76 -4.76
CA VAL A 651 23.33 -13.85 -5.31
C VAL A 651 23.84 -13.26 -6.63
N GLY A 652 23.13 -13.52 -7.72
CA GLY A 652 23.37 -12.92 -9.03
C GLY A 652 22.45 -11.71 -9.24
N VAL A 653 23.00 -10.56 -9.62
CA VAL A 653 22.21 -9.39 -10.04
C VAL A 653 22.40 -9.20 -11.52
N VAL A 654 21.40 -9.60 -12.30
CA VAL A 654 21.40 -9.49 -13.76
C VAL A 654 20.97 -8.08 -14.16
N ALA A 655 21.72 -7.48 -15.08
CA ALA A 655 21.38 -6.18 -15.67
C ALA A 655 21.16 -5.05 -14.62
N ALA A 656 22.11 -4.86 -13.72
CA ALA A 656 22.09 -3.79 -12.71
C ALA A 656 21.88 -2.38 -13.32
N ASP A 657 22.26 -2.20 -14.57
CA ASP A 657 22.13 -0.95 -15.36
C ASP A 657 20.68 -0.50 -15.58
N THR A 658 19.72 -1.40 -15.52
CA THR A 658 18.32 -1.08 -15.79
C THR A 658 17.80 0.01 -14.85
N SER A 659 18.27 0.02 -13.59
CA SER A 659 17.95 1.07 -12.63
C SER A 659 18.65 2.39 -12.94
N LEU A 660 19.91 2.34 -13.31
CA LEU A 660 20.72 3.54 -13.64
C LEU A 660 20.22 4.27 -14.88
N ALA A 661 19.69 3.50 -15.83
CA ALA A 661 19.19 4.04 -17.08
C ALA A 661 17.78 4.65 -16.95
N LEU A 662 17.12 4.57 -15.79
CA LEU A 662 15.85 5.24 -15.60
C LEU A 662 16.04 6.76 -15.65
N PRO A 663 15.16 7.51 -16.35
CA PRO A 663 15.21 8.97 -16.40
C PRO A 663 14.69 9.58 -15.09
N ASP A 664 15.35 9.27 -13.97
CA ASP A 664 15.02 9.74 -12.63
C ASP A 664 16.33 10.15 -11.93
N PHE A 665 16.33 11.33 -11.31
CA PHE A 665 17.49 11.82 -10.59
C PHE A 665 17.89 10.96 -9.38
N ARG A 666 16.98 10.08 -8.91
CA ARG A 666 17.25 9.10 -7.83
C ARG A 666 17.75 7.75 -8.35
N ALA A 667 18.03 7.63 -9.66
CA ALA A 667 18.41 6.35 -10.27
C ALA A 667 19.66 5.76 -9.61
N ALA A 668 20.70 6.58 -9.39
CA ALA A 668 21.94 6.15 -8.74
C ALA A 668 21.73 5.74 -7.28
N GLU A 669 20.95 6.53 -6.52
CA GLU A 669 20.59 6.22 -5.13
C GLU A 669 19.86 4.87 -5.01
N ARG A 670 18.85 4.64 -5.85
CA ARG A 670 18.11 3.37 -5.84
C ARG A 670 18.95 2.17 -6.25
N THR A 671 19.86 2.36 -7.21
CA THR A 671 20.77 1.29 -7.63
C THR A 671 21.71 0.93 -6.49
N PHE A 672 22.32 1.92 -5.84
CA PHE A 672 23.15 1.69 -4.66
C PHE A 672 22.40 0.95 -3.54
N GLN A 673 21.19 1.44 -3.20
CA GLN A 673 20.34 0.84 -2.16
C GLN A 673 19.99 -0.62 -2.48
N LEU A 674 19.57 -0.89 -3.73
CA LEU A 674 19.25 -2.25 -4.17
C LEU A 674 20.46 -3.18 -4.06
N LEU A 675 21.60 -2.80 -4.62
CA LEU A 675 22.81 -3.63 -4.61
C LEU A 675 23.29 -3.93 -3.18
N THR A 676 23.23 -2.91 -2.29
CA THR A 676 23.62 -3.09 -0.88
C THR A 676 22.62 -3.99 -0.12
N GLN A 677 21.31 -3.85 -0.36
CA GLN A 677 20.30 -4.74 0.23
C GLN A 677 20.49 -6.18 -0.21
N VAL A 678 20.77 -6.37 -1.49
CA VAL A 678 21.02 -7.68 -2.10
C VAL A 678 22.29 -8.31 -1.55
N ALA A 679 23.38 -7.54 -1.43
CA ALA A 679 24.60 -7.98 -0.80
C ALA A 679 24.38 -8.48 0.63
N GLY A 680 23.45 -7.84 1.36
CA GLY A 680 23.05 -8.28 2.69
C GLY A 680 22.27 -9.60 2.73
N ARG A 681 21.89 -10.22 1.61
CA ARG A 681 21.17 -11.53 1.57
C ARG A 681 22.11 -12.73 1.46
N ALA A 682 23.28 -12.57 0.86
CA ALA A 682 24.27 -13.64 0.78
C ALA A 682 25.03 -13.81 2.10
N GLY A 683 25.34 -15.07 2.46
CA GLY A 683 26.18 -15.38 3.62
C GLY A 683 25.55 -15.01 4.96
N ARG A 684 24.26 -15.29 5.16
CA ARG A 684 23.58 -15.16 6.44
C ARG A 684 23.71 -16.41 7.31
N GLY A 685 24.06 -17.55 6.70
CA GLY A 685 24.42 -18.77 7.40
C GLY A 685 25.88 -18.76 7.84
N GLU A 686 26.42 -19.96 8.06
CA GLU A 686 27.82 -20.16 8.45
C GLU A 686 28.78 -20.03 7.25
N LEU A 687 28.29 -20.22 6.04
CA LEU A 687 29.07 -20.17 4.80
C LEU A 687 29.19 -18.74 4.27
N PRO A 688 30.37 -18.33 3.75
CA PRO A 688 30.56 -17.02 3.17
C PRO A 688 29.71 -16.85 1.91
N GLY A 689 29.15 -15.65 1.74
CA GLY A 689 28.32 -15.30 0.60
C GLY A 689 29.09 -14.57 -0.49
N VAL A 690 28.76 -14.86 -1.75
CA VAL A 690 29.25 -14.15 -2.95
C VAL A 690 28.10 -13.48 -3.66
N VAL A 691 28.31 -12.26 -4.14
CA VAL A 691 27.35 -11.50 -4.95
C VAL A 691 28.02 -11.14 -6.27
N LEU A 692 27.45 -11.55 -7.38
CA LEU A 692 27.88 -11.19 -8.72
C LEU A 692 26.96 -10.12 -9.29
N VAL A 693 27.52 -8.94 -9.61
CA VAL A 693 26.79 -7.80 -10.17
C VAL A 693 27.15 -7.65 -11.64
N GLU A 694 26.25 -8.05 -12.52
CA GLU A 694 26.44 -7.95 -13.97
C GLU A 694 26.04 -6.57 -14.49
N THR A 695 26.95 -5.90 -15.20
CA THR A 695 26.73 -4.51 -15.59
C THR A 695 27.51 -4.14 -16.87
N TYR A 696 26.94 -3.22 -17.67
CA TYR A 696 27.64 -2.51 -18.74
C TYR A 696 28.31 -1.20 -18.26
N TYR A 697 28.12 -0.82 -16.96
CA TYR A 697 28.69 0.39 -16.34
C TYR A 697 29.56 0.07 -15.12
N PRO A 698 30.57 -0.80 -15.24
CA PRO A 698 31.37 -1.21 -14.07
C PRO A 698 32.08 -0.05 -13.40
N GLU A 699 32.36 1.06 -14.11
CA GLU A 699 33.02 2.24 -13.53
C GLU A 699 32.05 3.22 -12.85
N HIS A 700 30.73 2.98 -12.93
CA HIS A 700 29.77 3.90 -12.32
C HIS A 700 29.91 3.91 -10.79
N TYR A 701 30.05 5.11 -10.19
CA TYR A 701 30.32 5.24 -8.75
C TYR A 701 29.30 4.55 -7.87
N ALA A 702 28.01 4.50 -8.25
CA ALA A 702 26.97 3.81 -7.47
C ALA A 702 27.21 2.29 -7.42
N ILE A 703 27.71 1.67 -8.50
CA ILE A 703 28.04 0.25 -8.57
C ILE A 703 29.34 -0.02 -7.79
N GLN A 704 30.39 0.75 -8.03
CA GLN A 704 31.70 0.60 -7.37
C GLN A 704 31.59 0.75 -5.85
N LEU A 705 30.85 1.74 -5.39
CA LEU A 705 30.67 1.98 -3.94
C LEU A 705 29.69 0.99 -3.30
N ALA A 706 28.69 0.51 -4.04
CA ALA A 706 27.83 -0.58 -3.57
C ALA A 706 28.61 -1.91 -3.43
N ALA A 707 29.54 -2.20 -4.37
CA ALA A 707 30.42 -3.36 -4.26
C ALA A 707 31.31 -3.30 -3.01
N ARG A 708 31.76 -2.12 -2.61
CA ARG A 708 32.50 -1.88 -1.35
C ARG A 708 31.62 -1.72 -0.13
N GLN A 709 30.29 -1.67 -0.32
CA GLN A 709 29.28 -1.39 0.71
C GLN A 709 29.56 -0.06 1.47
N ASP A 710 30.17 0.90 0.77
CA ASP A 710 30.55 2.22 1.33
C ASP A 710 29.46 3.26 1.08
N TYR A 711 28.48 3.30 1.99
CA TYR A 711 27.39 4.28 1.92
C TYR A 711 27.88 5.72 2.11
N ARG A 712 28.89 5.96 2.98
CA ARG A 712 29.35 7.32 3.25
C ARG A 712 30.02 7.96 2.01
N ALA A 713 30.88 7.21 1.33
CA ALA A 713 31.50 7.69 0.08
C ALA A 713 30.44 7.89 -1.02
N PHE A 714 29.44 6.99 -1.11
CA PHE A 714 28.31 7.15 -2.02
C PHE A 714 27.52 8.43 -1.73
N PHE A 715 27.16 8.66 -0.46
CA PHE A 715 26.43 9.85 -0.03
C PHE A 715 27.15 11.14 -0.44
N GLU A 716 28.45 11.26 -0.21
CA GLU A 716 29.21 12.48 -0.57
C GLU A 716 29.18 12.74 -2.08
N LYS A 717 29.40 11.72 -2.91
CA LYS A 717 29.35 11.87 -4.37
C LYS A 717 27.97 12.24 -4.89
N GLU A 718 26.95 11.53 -4.44
CA GLU A 718 25.58 11.79 -4.86
C GLU A 718 25.07 13.14 -4.37
N LEU A 719 25.41 13.52 -3.12
CA LEU A 719 25.03 14.81 -2.55
C LEU A 719 25.65 15.99 -3.32
N HIS A 720 26.91 15.84 -3.76
CA HIS A 720 27.58 16.83 -4.63
C HIS A 720 26.81 17.00 -5.95
N PHE A 721 26.44 15.90 -6.61
CA PHE A 721 25.62 15.94 -7.83
C PHE A 721 24.27 16.63 -7.60
N ARG A 722 23.56 16.28 -6.49
CA ARG A 722 22.27 16.89 -6.15
C ARG A 722 22.37 18.38 -5.93
N ARG A 723 23.47 18.86 -5.34
CA ARG A 723 23.73 20.28 -5.12
C ARG A 723 23.92 21.01 -6.45
N LEU A 724 24.77 20.49 -7.35
CA LEU A 724 25.02 21.08 -8.67
C LEU A 724 23.76 21.16 -9.53
N MET A 725 22.94 20.10 -9.50
CA MET A 725 21.74 20.01 -10.33
C MET A 725 20.48 20.56 -9.66
N HIS A 726 20.62 21.17 -8.49
CA HIS A 726 19.50 21.72 -7.71
C HIS A 726 18.37 20.67 -7.52
N TYR A 727 18.70 19.53 -6.91
CA TYR A 727 17.74 18.51 -6.48
C TYR A 727 17.63 18.42 -4.95
N PRO A 728 16.57 17.79 -4.42
CA PRO A 728 16.48 17.50 -2.98
C PRO A 728 17.74 16.76 -2.48
N PRO A 729 18.27 17.09 -1.28
CA PRO A 729 17.67 17.90 -0.21
C PRO A 729 17.83 19.44 -0.34
N PHE A 730 18.50 19.97 -1.37
CA PHE A 730 18.80 21.38 -1.51
C PHE A 730 17.66 22.24 -2.04
N THR A 731 16.70 21.63 -2.73
CA THR A 731 15.51 22.28 -3.29
C THR A 731 14.24 21.48 -2.98
N ALA A 732 13.13 22.18 -2.89
CA ALA A 732 11.82 21.57 -2.88
C ALA A 732 11.39 21.24 -4.32
N LEU A 733 10.76 20.08 -4.51
CA LEU A 733 10.35 19.58 -5.83
C LEU A 733 8.86 19.22 -5.84
N ALA A 734 8.18 19.55 -6.93
CA ALA A 734 6.85 19.02 -7.22
C ALA A 734 6.76 18.58 -8.68
N ASN A 735 6.01 17.50 -8.92
CA ASN A 735 5.62 17.04 -10.26
C ASN A 735 4.15 17.38 -10.47
N VAL A 736 3.85 18.16 -11.52
CA VAL A 736 2.49 18.53 -11.91
C VAL A 736 2.13 17.76 -13.17
N ILE A 737 1.08 16.93 -13.08
CA ILE A 737 0.59 16.13 -14.20
C ILE A 737 -0.77 16.66 -14.61
N VAL A 738 -0.91 17.01 -15.91
CA VAL A 738 -2.17 17.42 -16.51
C VAL A 738 -2.66 16.32 -17.44
N ARG A 739 -3.92 15.90 -17.27
CA ARG A 739 -4.50 14.77 -18.00
C ARG A 739 -5.89 15.09 -18.57
N ASP A 740 -6.19 14.50 -19.72
CA ASP A 740 -7.54 14.50 -20.30
C ASP A 740 -7.67 13.38 -21.33
N ARG A 741 -8.92 13.02 -21.68
CA ARG A 741 -9.21 12.05 -22.75
C ARG A 741 -8.88 12.59 -24.14
N LYS A 742 -8.95 13.93 -24.33
CA LYS A 742 -8.57 14.62 -25.55
C LYS A 742 -7.16 15.16 -25.40
N VAL A 743 -6.26 14.82 -26.30
CA VAL A 743 -4.85 15.22 -26.27
C VAL A 743 -4.71 16.75 -26.37
N GLU A 744 -5.59 17.41 -27.13
CA GLU A 744 -5.60 18.87 -27.34
C GLU A 744 -5.83 19.61 -26.01
N ASN A 745 -6.75 19.13 -25.17
CA ASN A 745 -7.00 19.68 -23.86
C ASN A 745 -5.80 19.51 -22.93
N ALA A 746 -5.26 18.29 -22.84
CA ALA A 746 -4.12 18.00 -21.98
C ALA A 746 -2.90 18.84 -22.35
N VAL A 747 -2.61 19.03 -23.65
CA VAL A 747 -1.54 19.90 -24.15
C VAL A 747 -1.82 21.37 -23.83
N ARG A 748 -3.02 21.85 -24.15
CA ARG A 748 -3.41 23.25 -23.91
C ARG A 748 -3.32 23.61 -22.44
N TRP A 749 -3.95 22.83 -21.56
CA TRP A 749 -3.96 23.10 -20.12
C TRP A 749 -2.57 22.98 -19.49
N SER A 750 -1.76 22.00 -19.90
CA SER A 750 -0.39 21.87 -19.41
C SER A 750 0.47 23.08 -19.78
N ARG A 751 0.34 23.62 -21.01
CA ARG A 751 1.03 24.83 -21.45
C ARG A 751 0.54 26.07 -20.71
N GLN A 752 -0.78 26.23 -20.54
CA GLN A 752 -1.35 27.34 -19.79
C GLN A 752 -0.86 27.37 -18.35
N LEU A 753 -0.86 26.20 -17.69
CA LEU A 753 -0.44 26.12 -16.29
C LEU A 753 1.08 26.30 -16.14
N ALA A 754 1.89 25.71 -17.02
CA ALA A 754 3.34 25.94 -17.02
C ALA A 754 3.68 27.42 -17.31
N GLY A 755 2.98 28.06 -18.25
CA GLY A 755 3.10 29.48 -18.55
C GLY A 755 2.71 30.41 -17.39
N PHE A 756 1.77 29.99 -16.52
CA PHE A 756 1.45 30.69 -15.28
C PHE A 756 2.64 30.71 -14.30
N PHE A 757 3.44 29.66 -14.27
CA PHE A 757 4.61 29.57 -13.37
C PHE A 757 5.86 30.22 -13.96
N ALA A 758 6.00 30.38 -15.29
CA ALA A 758 7.19 30.91 -15.93
C ALA A 758 7.64 32.28 -15.41
N PRO A 759 6.76 33.27 -15.17
CA PRO A 759 7.15 34.57 -14.59
C PRO A 759 7.70 34.46 -13.18
N GLN A 760 7.45 33.38 -12.47
CA GLN A 760 7.92 33.14 -11.09
C GLN A 760 9.39 32.68 -11.03
N GLU A 761 10.04 32.47 -12.19
CA GLU A 761 11.48 32.18 -12.26
C GLU A 761 12.34 33.33 -11.64
N SER A 762 11.88 34.57 -11.78
CA SER A 762 12.49 35.71 -11.11
C SER A 762 12.47 35.62 -9.57
N HIS A 763 11.55 34.82 -9.02
CA HIS A 763 11.45 34.51 -7.59
C HIS A 763 12.08 33.15 -7.23
N GLY A 764 12.87 32.56 -8.13
CA GLY A 764 13.64 31.35 -7.92
C GLY A 764 12.84 30.04 -8.12
N ILE A 765 11.65 30.09 -8.71
CA ILE A 765 10.87 28.89 -9.06
C ILE A 765 11.18 28.48 -10.49
N LYS A 766 11.91 27.38 -10.68
CA LYS A 766 12.27 26.87 -12.01
C LYS A 766 11.23 25.88 -12.51
N VAL A 767 10.82 26.05 -13.78
CA VAL A 767 9.86 25.17 -14.49
C VAL A 767 10.62 24.33 -15.51
N LEU A 768 10.47 23.00 -15.45
CA LEU A 768 11.02 22.08 -16.45
C LEU A 768 9.88 21.35 -17.16
N GLY A 769 9.72 21.57 -18.44
CA GLY A 769 8.61 21.09 -19.27
C GLY A 769 7.70 22.23 -19.73
N PRO A 770 6.45 21.96 -20.19
CA PRO A 770 5.76 20.64 -20.13
C PRO A 770 6.24 19.66 -21.20
N ALA A 771 6.28 18.38 -20.80
CA ALA A 771 6.59 17.27 -21.69
C ALA A 771 5.56 16.14 -21.54
N ALA A 772 5.46 15.24 -22.53
CA ALA A 772 4.64 14.05 -22.35
C ALA A 772 5.16 13.21 -21.17
N ALA A 773 4.27 12.75 -20.29
CA ALA A 773 4.65 11.90 -19.18
C ALA A 773 5.26 10.57 -19.68
N PRO A 774 6.09 9.86 -18.88
CA PRO A 774 6.65 8.56 -19.25
C PRO A 774 5.58 7.56 -19.70
N LEU A 775 4.46 7.49 -18.98
CA LEU A 775 3.24 6.85 -19.42
C LEU A 775 2.32 7.91 -20.04
N ALA A 776 2.59 8.25 -21.31
CA ALA A 776 1.88 9.33 -22.03
C ALA A 776 0.37 9.08 -22.16
N ARG A 777 -0.11 7.83 -22.05
CA ARG A 777 -1.51 7.44 -22.04
C ARG A 777 -1.77 6.36 -21.01
N LEU A 778 -2.66 6.64 -20.04
CA LEU A 778 -3.07 5.71 -18.99
C LEU A 778 -4.58 5.78 -18.82
N ARG A 779 -5.28 4.63 -18.77
CA ARG A 779 -6.75 4.54 -18.59
C ARG A 779 -7.52 5.43 -19.60
N ARG A 780 -7.05 5.46 -20.86
CA ARG A 780 -7.58 6.28 -21.98
C ARG A 780 -7.40 7.79 -21.83
N GLU A 781 -6.60 8.28 -20.85
CA GLU A 781 -6.25 9.69 -20.67
C GLU A 781 -4.82 9.96 -21.17
N TYR A 782 -4.63 11.07 -21.89
CA TYR A 782 -3.33 11.60 -22.27
C TYR A 782 -2.76 12.41 -21.11
N ARG A 783 -1.46 12.28 -20.86
CA ARG A 783 -0.78 12.84 -19.69
C ARG A 783 0.41 13.67 -20.12
N PHE A 784 0.45 14.92 -19.66
CA PHE A 784 1.59 15.83 -19.78
C PHE A 784 2.05 16.22 -18.37
N GLN A 785 3.34 16.40 -18.21
CA GLN A 785 3.91 16.75 -16.91
C GLN A 785 4.96 17.84 -17.03
N PHE A 786 5.15 18.56 -15.94
CA PHE A 786 6.26 19.48 -15.75
C PHE A 786 6.69 19.48 -14.29
N LEU A 787 7.97 19.76 -14.05
CA LEU A 787 8.55 19.81 -12.72
C LEU A 787 8.69 21.27 -12.27
N LEU A 788 8.37 21.51 -11.00
CA LEU A 788 8.63 22.78 -10.33
C LEU A 788 9.72 22.55 -9.29
N LYS A 789 10.81 23.33 -9.36
CA LYS A 789 11.88 23.39 -8.37
C LYS A 789 11.84 24.73 -7.66
N ALA A 790 11.92 24.76 -6.34
CA ALA A 790 11.96 25.98 -5.57
C ALA A 790 13.01 25.88 -4.44
N PRO A 791 13.70 26.96 -4.08
CA PRO A 791 14.69 26.95 -2.99
C PRO A 791 14.09 26.56 -1.64
N ARG A 792 12.84 26.95 -1.39
CA ARG A 792 12.14 26.71 -0.12
C ARG A 792 10.77 26.09 -0.33
N ARG A 793 10.41 25.14 0.54
CA ARG A 793 9.10 24.48 0.52
C ARG A 793 7.93 25.44 0.55
N ALA A 794 7.96 26.44 1.44
CA ALA A 794 6.89 27.43 1.57
C ALA A 794 6.62 28.22 0.27
N GLN A 795 7.66 28.49 -0.52
CA GLN A 795 7.51 29.15 -1.83
C GLN A 795 6.82 28.20 -2.82
N LEU A 796 7.25 26.94 -2.88
CA LEU A 796 6.64 25.94 -3.75
C LEU A 796 5.16 25.73 -3.43
N THR A 797 4.82 25.57 -2.14
CA THR A 797 3.43 25.37 -1.70
C THR A 797 2.54 26.56 -2.07
N ARG A 798 3.01 27.81 -1.83
CA ARG A 798 2.26 29.01 -2.23
C ARG A 798 2.06 29.11 -3.73
N ALA A 799 3.11 28.84 -4.51
CA ALA A 799 3.02 28.86 -5.97
C ALA A 799 2.03 27.80 -6.47
N LEU A 800 2.11 26.58 -5.98
CA LEU A 800 1.18 25.49 -6.34
C LEU A 800 -0.26 25.84 -5.98
N ALA A 801 -0.52 26.39 -4.80
CA ALA A 801 -1.87 26.84 -4.41
C ALA A 801 -2.39 27.91 -5.39
N ALA A 802 -1.59 28.92 -5.69
CA ALA A 802 -1.96 29.95 -6.68
C ALA A 802 -2.20 29.38 -8.10
N GLY A 803 -1.42 28.34 -8.48
CA GLY A 803 -1.61 27.62 -9.75
C GLY A 803 -2.94 26.87 -9.79
N LEU A 804 -3.37 26.31 -8.68
CA LEU A 804 -4.67 25.63 -8.58
C LEU A 804 -5.84 26.63 -8.62
N ASP A 805 -5.70 27.80 -7.98
CA ASP A 805 -6.66 28.90 -8.10
C ASP A 805 -6.74 29.42 -9.54
N PHE A 806 -5.59 29.48 -10.24
CA PHE A 806 -5.56 29.80 -11.67
C PHE A 806 -6.33 28.77 -12.50
N CYS A 807 -6.19 27.47 -12.20
CA CYS A 807 -6.95 26.42 -12.87
C CYS A 807 -8.46 26.60 -12.68
N ALA A 808 -8.91 26.92 -11.46
CA ALA A 808 -10.31 27.21 -11.17
C ALA A 808 -10.84 28.40 -11.99
N ARG A 809 -10.09 29.52 -12.03
CA ARG A 809 -10.44 30.71 -12.84
C ARG A 809 -10.49 30.41 -14.34
N LYS A 810 -9.64 29.51 -14.85
CA LYS A 810 -9.58 29.09 -16.27
C LYS A 810 -10.49 27.91 -16.56
N GLN A 811 -11.34 27.50 -15.61
CA GLN A 811 -12.27 26.37 -15.74
C GLN A 811 -11.58 25.06 -16.17
N ILE A 812 -10.32 24.86 -15.75
CA ILE A 812 -9.62 23.59 -15.87
C ILE A 812 -10.14 22.66 -14.77
N PRO A 813 -10.69 21.49 -15.12
CA PRO A 813 -11.25 20.58 -14.11
C PRO A 813 -10.23 20.19 -13.05
N GLU A 814 -10.58 20.22 -11.78
CA GLU A 814 -9.69 19.79 -10.69
C GLU A 814 -9.18 18.35 -10.88
N SER A 815 -10.02 17.47 -11.41
CA SER A 815 -9.66 16.09 -11.74
C SER A 815 -8.63 15.96 -12.86
N ALA A 816 -8.43 17.01 -13.67
CA ALA A 816 -7.45 17.05 -14.74
C ALA A 816 -6.03 17.35 -14.25
N VAL A 817 -5.87 17.92 -13.04
CA VAL A 817 -4.58 18.35 -12.50
C VAL A 817 -4.21 17.54 -11.27
N ILE A 818 -3.08 16.86 -11.34
CA ILE A 818 -2.49 16.10 -10.23
C ILE A 818 -1.22 16.81 -9.79
N VAL A 819 -1.15 17.15 -8.52
CA VAL A 819 0.04 17.72 -7.89
C VAL A 819 0.67 16.64 -7.00
N ASP A 820 1.93 16.32 -7.30
CA ASP A 820 2.74 15.42 -6.47
C ASP A 820 3.88 16.19 -5.83
N VAL A 821 3.70 16.48 -4.55
CA VAL A 821 4.69 17.21 -3.72
C VAL A 821 5.70 16.20 -3.19
N ASP A 822 7.00 16.53 -3.28
CA ASP A 822 8.09 15.60 -2.94
C ASP A 822 7.98 14.24 -3.62
N PRO A 823 7.98 14.22 -4.96
CA PRO A 823 7.86 12.96 -5.68
C PRO A 823 9.07 12.06 -5.38
N VAL A 824 8.77 10.81 -5.05
CA VAL A 824 9.80 9.77 -4.90
C VAL A 824 10.15 9.17 -6.26
N SER A 825 9.21 9.17 -7.21
CA SER A 825 9.42 8.75 -8.60
C SER A 825 8.79 9.75 -9.55
N LEU A 826 9.40 9.92 -10.72
CA LEU A 826 8.90 10.80 -11.78
C LEU A 826 8.21 10.02 -12.93
N PHE A 827 7.85 8.73 -12.67
CA PHE A 827 7.17 7.84 -13.61
C PHE A 827 5.67 7.76 -13.40
#